data_944ddb7fbcc350ac4fc3ec1e31438628
#
_entry.id   944ddb7fbcc350ac4fc3ec1e31438628
#
_cell.length_a   1.000
_cell.length_b   1.000
_cell.length_c   1.000
_cell.angle_alpha   90.00
_cell.angle_beta   90.00
_cell.angle_gamma   90.00
#
_symmetry.space_group_name_H-M   'P 1'
#
loop_
_entity.id
_entity.type
_entity.pdbx_description
1 polymer ?
#
loop_
_entity_poly.entity_id
_entity_poly.type
_entity_poly.pdbx_seq_one_letter_code
_entity_poly.pdbx_strand_id
1 'polypeptide(L)'
;MDDVQAAMHDGAIGSDRPLLDVVGLSVAYPTSRGWLRALDDVSVAIPAGGVLGLVGESGSGKSSVVMALLGLLGTSARVRAERMAFGGQDLLAKAPSLRGRRIGVVFQDSSAVLNPALTIGSQVAEPLLVHRALSPRLAWARGTELLAEMGIARPARVMHCYPHQLSGGMKQRVGIATALASEPELLLLDEPTTALDVTVEAQILDLLDGLRASRGLAMLLVSHNLAIVDRLCDRVAVLYAGRVAEAGATADVFDRPRHPYTKGLLAALPRPDLARAGRLSPIAGRLPDLVAINAGCNFRPRCAFASTGCEQPQPLVGHDHTARCHRTGEIAGVPWPTGVVSDASAPVASPPELQEPLVQATALSRRFVTGGLLDRLLDRTGGGVLAVSDVSFAVRPGEIVGLVGESGCGKSTVGRLLLRLLRSDTGTLRFDGVDIGERPDLAFRRRAQIVFQNPDTSLNPRQTIGTILRRPLRSFGLMRDDTAREIARLLELVRLPPAFADRFPHQLSGGEKQRVGIARALATRPDFLVCDETVSALDVSVQAVVLNLLRDLRDELGVAYLFISHDIGVIAHIADRVVVMYRGSVVEEGSVRDVLRPPYHPYTELLLSSVPMIGKRRGDTVATPPIEEINDATARSGCEFAGRCARKIGSICETEPPPWRQADGEHRIRCHVPLATLAGIPPWLPVHAVADAAGG
;
A
#
# COMPACT_ATOMS: atom_id res chain seq x y z
N MET A 1 -9.04 41.82 -4.64
CA MET A 1 -8.84 40.40 -4.97
C MET A 1 -7.38 40.11 -5.28
N ASP A 2 -6.61 41.12 -5.63
CA ASP A 2 -5.17 40.96 -5.97
C ASP A 2 -4.24 40.80 -4.79
N ASP A 3 -4.58 41.31 -3.60
CA ASP A 3 -3.71 41.26 -2.41
C ASP A 3 -3.65 39.88 -1.70
N VAL A 4 -4.64 39.01 -1.87
CA VAL A 4 -4.66 37.68 -1.22
C VAL A 4 -3.85 36.66 -2.02
N GLN A 5 -3.70 36.84 -3.32
CA GLN A 5 -2.85 36.00 -4.18
C GLN A 5 -1.36 36.35 -4.06
N ALA A 6 -1.04 37.62 -3.76
CA ALA A 6 0.33 38.05 -3.50
C ALA A 6 0.87 37.49 -2.18
N ALA A 7 0.02 37.25 -1.18
CA ALA A 7 0.43 36.78 0.16
C ALA A 7 0.96 35.33 0.22
N MET A 8 0.77 34.51 -0.82
CA MET A 8 1.41 33.18 -0.91
C MET A 8 2.92 33.23 -1.18
N HIS A 9 3.46 34.42 -1.46
CA HIS A 9 4.86 34.59 -1.90
C HIS A 9 5.78 35.29 -0.89
N ASP A 10 5.25 35.91 0.17
CA ASP A 10 6.05 36.75 1.08
C ASP A 10 6.33 36.17 2.48
N GLY A 11 6.02 34.92 2.73
CA GLY A 11 6.36 34.21 3.98
C GLY A 11 7.84 33.84 4.06
N ALA A 12 8.61 34.71 4.63
CA ALA A 12 10.03 34.70 4.90
C ALA A 12 10.71 33.34 5.17
N ILE A 13 11.31 32.76 4.13
CA ILE A 13 12.56 32.03 4.21
C ILE A 13 13.39 32.52 3.01
N GLY A 14 14.49 33.27 3.24
CA GLY A 14 15.55 33.69 2.33
C GLY A 14 15.15 34.11 0.91
N SER A 15 15.71 35.13 0.41
CA SER A 15 15.48 35.86 -0.85
C SER A 15 15.58 35.08 -2.16
N ASP A 16 15.14 33.80 -2.24
CA ASP A 16 15.25 32.96 -3.44
C ASP A 16 13.87 32.57 -3.94
N ARG A 17 13.65 32.83 -5.23
CA ARG A 17 12.50 32.35 -5.99
C ARG A 17 12.43 30.83 -5.92
N PRO A 18 11.23 30.20 -5.78
CA PRO A 18 11.11 28.76 -5.77
C PRO A 18 11.69 28.14 -7.04
N LEU A 19 12.30 26.97 -6.94
CA LEU A 19 12.82 26.22 -8.08
C LEU A 19 11.69 25.82 -9.02
N LEU A 20 10.57 25.32 -8.47
CA LEU A 20 9.33 25.06 -9.19
C LEU A 20 8.26 26.01 -8.65
N ASP A 21 7.61 26.75 -9.56
CA ASP A 21 6.55 27.71 -9.25
C ASP A 21 5.38 27.53 -10.21
N VAL A 22 4.28 27.05 -9.67
CA VAL A 22 3.03 26.77 -10.41
C VAL A 22 1.88 27.53 -9.78
N VAL A 23 1.21 28.37 -10.57
CA VAL A 23 0.07 29.17 -10.14
C VAL A 23 -1.09 28.94 -11.11
N GLY A 24 -2.26 28.62 -10.58
CA GLY A 24 -3.52 28.52 -11.32
C GLY A 24 -3.55 27.40 -12.37
N LEU A 25 -2.83 26.29 -12.16
CA LEU A 25 -2.79 25.17 -13.11
C LEU A 25 -4.17 24.52 -13.22
N SER A 26 -4.70 24.48 -14.45
CA SER A 26 -5.94 23.82 -14.80
C SER A 26 -5.73 22.89 -15.99
N VAL A 27 -6.28 21.66 -15.88
CA VAL A 27 -6.18 20.62 -16.91
C VAL A 27 -7.56 20.04 -17.16
N ALA A 28 -7.97 19.97 -18.42
CA ALA A 28 -9.23 19.38 -18.83
C ALA A 28 -9.04 18.38 -19.98
N TYR A 29 -9.78 17.26 -19.91
CA TYR A 29 -9.78 16.22 -20.94
C TYR A 29 -11.14 16.15 -21.63
N PRO A 30 -11.20 15.95 -22.96
CA PRO A 30 -12.45 15.76 -23.66
C PRO A 30 -13.03 14.37 -23.35
N THR A 31 -14.33 14.31 -23.07
CA THR A 31 -15.08 13.06 -22.90
C THR A 31 -16.37 13.13 -23.73
N SER A 32 -17.04 11.99 -23.90
CA SER A 32 -18.34 11.93 -24.59
C SER A 32 -19.45 12.77 -23.89
N ARG A 33 -19.27 13.10 -22.60
CA ARG A 33 -20.22 13.90 -21.79
C ARG A 33 -19.81 15.36 -21.63
N GLY A 34 -18.68 15.79 -22.19
CA GLY A 34 -18.14 17.14 -22.05
C GLY A 34 -16.68 17.16 -21.57
N TRP A 35 -16.22 18.30 -21.06
CA TRP A 35 -14.87 18.48 -20.57
C TRP A 35 -14.75 18.03 -19.11
N LEU A 36 -13.96 16.99 -18.87
CA LEU A 36 -13.60 16.53 -17.53
C LEU A 36 -12.48 17.44 -17.00
N ARG A 37 -12.75 18.19 -15.94
CA ARG A 37 -11.77 19.07 -15.27
C ARG A 37 -10.96 18.25 -14.27
N ALA A 38 -9.82 17.72 -14.71
CA ALA A 38 -8.94 16.95 -13.86
C ALA A 38 -8.19 17.81 -12.85
N LEU A 39 -7.82 19.03 -13.22
CA LEU A 39 -7.24 20.05 -12.34
C LEU A 39 -7.99 21.38 -12.57
N ASP A 40 -8.18 22.13 -11.48
CA ASP A 40 -8.91 23.40 -11.49
C ASP A 40 -8.29 24.33 -10.43
N ASP A 41 -7.48 25.30 -10.88
CA ASP A 41 -6.82 26.30 -10.04
C ASP A 41 -5.86 25.66 -8.99
N VAL A 42 -4.91 24.85 -9.46
CA VAL A 42 -3.88 24.24 -8.59
C VAL A 42 -2.63 25.11 -8.57
N SER A 43 -2.25 25.53 -7.36
CA SER A 43 -1.02 26.32 -7.13
C SER A 43 -0.12 25.60 -6.14
N VAL A 44 1.16 25.39 -6.52
CA VAL A 44 2.18 24.72 -5.71
C VAL A 44 3.55 25.29 -6.00
N ALA A 45 4.40 25.36 -4.96
CA ALA A 45 5.77 25.85 -5.09
C ALA A 45 6.73 24.90 -4.35
N ILE A 46 7.93 24.70 -4.91
CA ILE A 46 8.99 23.86 -4.32
C ILE A 46 10.29 24.68 -4.33
N PRO A 47 10.87 24.98 -3.17
CA PRO A 47 12.17 25.61 -3.10
C PRO A 47 13.27 24.63 -3.50
N ALA A 48 14.47 25.13 -3.81
CA ALA A 48 15.64 24.29 -4.05
C ALA A 48 15.91 23.40 -2.83
N GLY A 49 16.12 22.11 -3.05
CA GLY A 49 16.33 21.11 -1.99
C GLY A 49 15.10 20.80 -1.10
N GLY A 50 13.94 21.43 -1.37
CA GLY A 50 12.70 21.19 -0.64
C GLY A 50 11.93 19.97 -1.15
N VAL A 51 11.11 19.38 -0.29
CA VAL A 51 10.25 18.25 -0.63
C VAL A 51 8.78 18.61 -0.42
N LEU A 52 8.00 18.59 -1.49
CA LEU A 52 6.55 18.78 -1.45
C LEU A 52 5.81 17.45 -1.62
N GLY A 53 4.95 17.12 -0.68
CA GLY A 53 4.01 16.00 -0.78
C GLY A 53 2.72 16.44 -1.46
N LEU A 54 2.22 15.64 -2.41
CA LEU A 54 0.90 15.81 -3.01
C LEU A 54 0.05 14.58 -2.69
N VAL A 55 -0.96 14.76 -1.84
CA VAL A 55 -1.79 13.67 -1.32
C VAL A 55 -3.27 13.84 -1.71
N GLY A 56 -4.02 12.75 -1.66
CA GLY A 56 -5.46 12.72 -1.94
C GLY A 56 -5.91 11.35 -2.46
N GLU A 57 -7.22 11.14 -2.53
CA GLU A 57 -7.82 9.91 -3.07
C GLU A 57 -7.47 9.71 -4.56
N SER A 58 -7.59 8.46 -5.05
CA SER A 58 -7.45 8.16 -6.48
C SER A 58 -8.46 8.95 -7.30
N GLY A 59 -8.01 9.48 -8.45
CA GLY A 59 -8.84 10.37 -9.28
C GLY A 59 -8.89 11.82 -8.79
N SER A 60 -8.17 12.21 -7.72
CA SER A 60 -8.12 13.63 -7.29
C SER A 60 -7.30 14.53 -8.22
N GLY A 61 -6.54 13.97 -9.17
CA GLY A 61 -5.74 14.72 -10.16
C GLY A 61 -4.22 14.72 -9.93
N LYS A 62 -3.69 14.00 -8.93
CA LYS A 62 -2.26 13.99 -8.56
C LYS A 62 -1.32 13.70 -9.74
N SER A 63 -1.51 12.58 -10.44
CA SER A 63 -0.69 12.21 -11.60
C SER A 63 -0.88 13.20 -12.78
N SER A 64 -2.05 13.88 -12.88
CA SER A 64 -2.24 14.94 -13.88
C SER A 64 -1.35 16.15 -13.62
N VAL A 65 -1.01 16.46 -12.36
CA VAL A 65 -0.02 17.50 -12.03
C VAL A 65 1.36 17.07 -12.55
N VAL A 66 1.82 15.85 -12.25
CA VAL A 66 3.10 15.32 -12.72
C VAL A 66 3.19 15.34 -14.25
N MET A 67 2.15 14.85 -14.93
CA MET A 67 2.10 14.84 -16.40
C MET A 67 2.05 16.23 -17.01
N ALA A 68 1.41 17.21 -16.36
CA ALA A 68 1.41 18.60 -16.80
C ALA A 68 2.81 19.21 -16.70
N LEU A 69 3.52 19.01 -15.58
CA LEU A 69 4.88 19.49 -15.36
C LEU A 69 5.87 18.91 -16.39
N LEU A 70 5.66 17.67 -16.78
CA LEU A 70 6.48 17.01 -17.81
C LEU A 70 6.07 17.37 -19.24
N GLY A 71 4.93 18.07 -19.46
CA GLY A 71 4.39 18.29 -20.80
C GLY A 71 4.04 16.99 -21.53
N LEU A 72 3.58 15.96 -20.79
CA LEU A 72 3.23 14.63 -21.31
C LEU A 72 1.72 14.41 -21.44
N LEU A 73 0.92 15.45 -21.20
CA LEU A 73 -0.52 15.37 -21.46
C LEU A 73 -0.77 15.24 -22.97
N GLY A 74 -1.70 14.36 -23.34
CA GLY A 74 -2.05 14.14 -24.75
C GLY A 74 -2.51 15.45 -25.44
N THR A 75 -2.38 15.53 -26.75
CA THR A 75 -2.72 16.71 -27.56
C THR A 75 -4.17 17.15 -27.45
N SER A 76 -5.06 16.27 -27.00
CA SER A 76 -6.48 16.57 -26.75
C SER A 76 -6.72 17.27 -25.42
N ALA A 77 -5.76 17.24 -24.48
CA ALA A 77 -5.88 17.89 -23.19
C ALA A 77 -5.72 19.41 -23.32
N ARG A 78 -6.52 20.18 -22.57
CA ARG A 78 -6.36 21.61 -22.42
C ARG A 78 -5.61 21.91 -21.14
N VAL A 79 -4.45 22.53 -21.26
CA VAL A 79 -3.63 22.96 -20.12
C VAL A 79 -3.60 24.48 -20.08
N ARG A 80 -3.87 25.06 -18.90
CA ARG A 80 -3.78 26.49 -18.63
C ARG A 80 -3.12 26.68 -17.26
N ALA A 81 -2.27 27.67 -17.15
CA ALA A 81 -1.70 28.13 -15.89
C ALA A 81 -1.46 29.63 -15.99
N GLU A 82 -1.60 30.35 -14.90
CA GLU A 82 -1.19 31.76 -14.81
C GLU A 82 0.34 31.84 -14.85
N ARG A 83 1.00 30.92 -14.15
CA ARG A 83 2.45 30.73 -14.17
C ARG A 83 2.78 29.25 -13.98
N MET A 84 3.72 28.74 -14.77
CA MET A 84 4.29 27.42 -14.60
C MET A 84 5.76 27.49 -14.96
N ALA A 85 6.61 27.75 -13.94
CA ALA A 85 8.03 28.03 -14.12
C ALA A 85 8.92 27.06 -13.37
N PHE A 86 10.07 26.70 -13.96
CA PHE A 86 11.12 25.90 -13.37
C PHE A 86 12.47 26.61 -13.55
N GLY A 87 13.14 26.94 -12.43
CA GLY A 87 14.37 27.74 -12.45
C GLY A 87 14.21 29.05 -13.24
N GLY A 88 13.03 29.69 -13.15
CA GLY A 88 12.71 30.90 -13.88
C GLY A 88 12.35 30.72 -15.36
N GLN A 89 12.33 29.50 -15.89
CA GLN A 89 11.97 29.17 -17.27
C GLN A 89 10.53 28.68 -17.35
N ASP A 90 9.79 29.13 -18.36
CA ASP A 90 8.41 28.71 -18.63
C ASP A 90 8.36 27.21 -19.01
N LEU A 91 7.70 26.40 -18.20
CA LEU A 91 7.53 24.96 -18.44
C LEU A 91 6.53 24.67 -19.58
N LEU A 92 5.53 25.49 -19.83
CA LEU A 92 4.56 25.27 -20.92
C LEU A 92 5.27 25.24 -22.27
N ALA A 93 6.30 26.08 -22.42
CA ALA A 93 7.09 26.17 -23.65
C ALA A 93 8.30 25.23 -23.68
N LYS A 94 8.95 24.98 -22.53
CA LYS A 94 10.28 24.34 -22.45
C LYS A 94 10.31 22.97 -21.80
N ALA A 95 9.19 22.40 -21.32
CA ALA A 95 9.17 21.09 -20.69
C ALA A 95 9.92 19.98 -21.48
N PRO A 96 9.77 19.89 -22.82
CA PRO A 96 10.50 18.85 -23.59
C PRO A 96 12.01 18.92 -23.48
N SER A 97 12.61 20.12 -23.31
CA SER A 97 14.05 20.30 -23.20
C SER A 97 14.60 20.10 -21.79
N LEU A 98 13.73 20.11 -20.78
CA LEU A 98 14.07 19.97 -19.37
C LEU A 98 13.87 18.54 -18.87
N ARG A 99 12.97 17.79 -19.49
CA ARG A 99 12.71 16.37 -19.18
C ARG A 99 13.96 15.53 -19.32
N GLY A 100 14.18 14.64 -18.33
CA GLY A 100 15.32 13.73 -18.30
C GLY A 100 16.67 14.41 -18.10
N ARG A 101 16.78 15.74 -18.28
CA ARG A 101 18.01 16.51 -18.12
C ARG A 101 18.08 17.23 -16.77
N ARG A 102 17.07 18.05 -16.46
CA ARG A 102 16.98 18.82 -15.21
C ARG A 102 15.81 18.37 -14.33
N ILE A 103 14.81 17.71 -14.92
CA ILE A 103 13.65 17.12 -14.24
C ILE A 103 13.67 15.63 -14.48
N GLY A 104 13.94 14.86 -13.44
CA GLY A 104 13.82 13.40 -13.41
C GLY A 104 12.41 12.97 -13.01
N VAL A 105 11.99 11.78 -13.41
CA VAL A 105 10.69 11.20 -13.02
C VAL A 105 10.80 9.73 -12.70
N VAL A 106 10.14 9.31 -11.63
CA VAL A 106 9.91 7.92 -11.26
C VAL A 106 8.39 7.70 -11.26
N PHE A 107 7.92 6.84 -12.16
CA PHE A 107 6.49 6.54 -12.32
C PHE A 107 6.04 5.42 -11.37
N GLN A 108 4.74 5.32 -11.15
CA GLN A 108 4.08 4.41 -10.22
C GLN A 108 4.42 2.93 -10.43
N ASP A 109 4.45 2.45 -11.67
CA ASP A 109 4.74 1.05 -12.00
C ASP A 109 6.09 0.91 -12.70
N SER A 110 7.15 0.66 -11.92
CA SER A 110 8.49 0.41 -12.44
C SER A 110 8.56 -0.80 -13.39
N SER A 111 7.63 -1.76 -13.26
CA SER A 111 7.58 -2.92 -14.15
C SER A 111 7.02 -2.59 -15.53
N ALA A 112 6.10 -1.62 -15.61
CA ALA A 112 5.55 -1.13 -16.88
C ALA A 112 6.48 -0.13 -17.57
N VAL A 113 7.30 0.59 -16.81
CA VAL A 113 8.23 1.61 -17.34
C VAL A 113 9.49 0.98 -17.93
N LEU A 114 10.02 -0.06 -17.30
CA LEU A 114 11.22 -0.75 -17.80
C LEU A 114 10.86 -1.62 -19.03
N ASN A 115 11.56 -1.39 -20.14
CA ASN A 115 11.38 -2.18 -21.34
C ASN A 115 11.85 -3.63 -21.12
N PRO A 116 10.97 -4.65 -21.18
CA PRO A 116 11.34 -6.02 -20.88
C PRO A 116 12.31 -6.65 -21.90
N ALA A 117 12.43 -6.07 -23.09
CA ALA A 117 13.32 -6.55 -24.16
C ALA A 117 14.75 -5.99 -24.08
N LEU A 118 15.00 -5.00 -23.23
CA LEU A 118 16.30 -4.36 -23.05
C LEU A 118 16.94 -4.76 -21.71
N THR A 119 18.26 -4.83 -21.68
CA THR A 119 18.98 -5.03 -20.41
C THR A 119 18.86 -3.80 -19.52
N ILE A 120 19.03 -3.98 -18.23
CA ILE A 120 19.05 -2.90 -17.24
C ILE A 120 20.14 -1.88 -17.58
N GLY A 121 21.34 -2.37 -17.94
CA GLY A 121 22.47 -1.49 -18.29
C GLY A 121 22.18 -0.59 -19.48
N SER A 122 21.49 -1.09 -20.51
CA SER A 122 21.09 -0.27 -21.65
C SER A 122 20.16 0.86 -21.24
N GLN A 123 19.20 0.58 -20.35
CA GLN A 123 18.21 1.55 -19.92
C GLN A 123 18.77 2.60 -18.93
N VAL A 124 19.66 2.20 -18.01
CA VAL A 124 20.33 3.12 -17.08
C VAL A 124 21.35 3.99 -17.80
N ALA A 125 22.03 3.48 -18.83
CA ALA A 125 23.00 4.23 -19.61
C ALA A 125 22.36 5.23 -20.60
N GLU A 126 21.11 5.00 -21.04
CA GLU A 126 20.43 5.82 -22.06
C GLU A 126 20.37 7.32 -21.70
N PRO A 127 19.95 7.75 -20.50
CA PRO A 127 19.95 9.17 -20.13
C PRO A 127 21.35 9.79 -20.13
N LEU A 128 22.39 9.02 -19.79
CA LEU A 128 23.79 9.47 -19.82
C LEU A 128 24.28 9.71 -21.23
N LEU A 129 23.91 8.85 -22.17
CA LEU A 129 24.21 8.98 -23.59
C LEU A 129 23.50 10.18 -24.22
N VAL A 130 22.19 10.31 -23.95
CA VAL A 130 21.32 11.32 -24.58
C VAL A 130 21.52 12.71 -23.99
N HIS A 131 21.60 12.85 -22.67
CA HIS A 131 21.59 14.14 -21.99
C HIS A 131 22.96 14.62 -21.52
N ARG A 132 23.90 13.70 -21.28
CA ARG A 132 25.27 14.03 -20.84
C ARG A 132 26.31 13.81 -21.93
N ALA A 133 25.91 13.29 -23.09
CA ALA A 133 26.79 13.01 -24.24
C ALA A 133 28.04 12.19 -23.88
N LEU A 134 27.93 11.29 -22.88
CA LEU A 134 29.03 10.40 -22.51
C LEU A 134 29.29 9.35 -23.60
N SER A 135 30.53 8.87 -23.72
CA SER A 135 30.80 7.69 -24.54
C SER A 135 30.09 6.45 -23.95
N PRO A 136 29.74 5.44 -24.77
CA PRO A 136 29.05 4.22 -24.28
C PRO A 136 29.79 3.53 -23.13
N ARG A 137 31.10 3.50 -23.16
CA ARG A 137 31.94 2.92 -22.10
C ARG A 137 31.81 3.68 -20.78
N LEU A 138 31.87 5.03 -20.84
CA LEU A 138 31.71 5.88 -19.64
C LEU A 138 30.29 5.84 -19.11
N ALA A 139 29.29 5.87 -19.99
CA ALA A 139 27.87 5.73 -19.57
C ALA A 139 27.60 4.39 -18.86
N TRP A 140 28.19 3.29 -19.35
CA TRP A 140 28.07 1.99 -18.70
C TRP A 140 28.74 1.97 -17.32
N ALA A 141 29.96 2.52 -17.20
CA ALA A 141 30.69 2.61 -15.93
C ALA A 141 29.89 3.44 -14.90
N ARG A 142 29.45 4.65 -15.33
CA ARG A 142 28.66 5.53 -14.46
C ARG A 142 27.30 4.92 -14.07
N GLY A 143 26.63 4.20 -14.99
CA GLY A 143 25.42 3.45 -14.70
C GLY A 143 25.65 2.36 -13.64
N THR A 144 26.79 1.68 -13.68
CA THR A 144 27.16 0.67 -12.66
C THR A 144 27.37 1.33 -11.29
N GLU A 145 28.00 2.49 -11.23
CA GLU A 145 28.18 3.27 -9.99
C GLU A 145 26.83 3.73 -9.44
N LEU A 146 25.93 4.24 -10.29
CA LEU A 146 24.58 4.64 -9.87
C LEU A 146 23.81 3.49 -9.26
N LEU A 147 23.87 2.29 -9.84
CA LEU A 147 23.24 1.11 -9.25
C LEU A 147 23.85 0.74 -7.88
N ALA A 148 25.17 0.94 -7.71
CA ALA A 148 25.82 0.75 -6.40
C ALA A 148 25.35 1.80 -5.39
N GLU A 149 25.23 3.08 -5.78
CA GLU A 149 24.70 4.17 -4.95
C GLU A 149 23.25 3.89 -4.50
N MET A 150 22.46 3.20 -5.33
CA MET A 150 21.09 2.73 -4.97
C MET A 150 21.09 1.51 -4.04
N GLY A 151 22.25 1.04 -3.60
CA GLY A 151 22.37 -0.14 -2.72
C GLY A 151 22.05 -1.46 -3.43
N ILE A 152 22.19 -1.54 -4.75
CA ILE A 152 22.02 -2.79 -5.50
C ILE A 152 23.27 -3.65 -5.32
N ALA A 153 23.10 -4.87 -4.80
CA ALA A 153 24.17 -5.84 -4.69
C ALA A 153 24.62 -6.33 -6.08
N ARG A 154 25.95 -6.45 -6.30
CA ARG A 154 26.55 -6.91 -7.57
C ARG A 154 26.10 -6.07 -8.79
N PRO A 155 26.23 -4.74 -8.79
CA PRO A 155 25.69 -3.86 -9.82
C PRO A 155 26.18 -4.21 -11.22
N ALA A 156 27.44 -4.60 -11.38
CA ALA A 156 27.99 -5.02 -12.67
C ALA A 156 27.25 -6.23 -13.27
N ARG A 157 26.78 -7.18 -12.44
CA ARG A 157 25.95 -8.31 -12.91
C ARG A 157 24.56 -7.82 -13.30
N VAL A 158 23.97 -6.94 -12.49
CA VAL A 158 22.62 -6.42 -12.72
C VAL A 158 22.52 -5.63 -14.02
N MET A 159 23.58 -4.92 -14.43
CA MET A 159 23.66 -4.25 -15.73
C MET A 159 23.38 -5.18 -16.92
N HIS A 160 23.70 -6.46 -16.82
CA HIS A 160 23.45 -7.46 -17.87
C HIS A 160 22.11 -8.21 -17.71
N CYS A 161 21.37 -7.99 -16.62
CA CYS A 161 20.06 -8.59 -16.39
C CYS A 161 18.96 -7.90 -17.19
N TYR A 162 17.85 -8.62 -17.37
CA TYR A 162 16.59 -8.08 -17.89
C TYR A 162 15.62 -7.77 -16.76
N PRO A 163 14.64 -6.87 -16.96
CA PRO A 163 13.68 -6.48 -15.90
C PRO A 163 12.95 -7.66 -15.23
N HIS A 164 12.60 -8.70 -15.97
CA HIS A 164 11.89 -9.88 -15.44
C HIS A 164 12.74 -10.72 -14.47
N GLN A 165 14.07 -10.49 -14.41
CA GLN A 165 14.99 -11.20 -13.53
C GLN A 165 15.19 -10.45 -12.19
N LEU A 166 14.56 -9.28 -12.01
CA LEU A 166 14.68 -8.43 -10.82
C LEU A 166 13.42 -8.50 -9.96
N SER A 167 13.60 -8.35 -8.64
CA SER A 167 12.50 -8.12 -7.70
C SER A 167 11.85 -6.73 -7.90
N GLY A 168 10.67 -6.51 -7.32
CA GLY A 168 9.97 -5.22 -7.38
C GLY A 168 10.82 -4.08 -6.84
N GLY A 169 11.44 -4.28 -5.66
CA GLY A 169 12.32 -3.28 -5.05
C GLY A 169 13.57 -2.98 -5.87
N MET A 170 14.18 -4.00 -6.52
CA MET A 170 15.29 -3.79 -7.44
C MET A 170 14.87 -2.97 -8.67
N LYS A 171 13.74 -3.27 -9.28
CA LYS A 171 13.21 -2.49 -10.41
C LYS A 171 13.00 -1.03 -10.04
N GLN A 172 12.48 -0.79 -8.83
CA GLN A 172 12.27 0.56 -8.32
C GLN A 172 13.60 1.32 -8.13
N ARG A 173 14.60 0.67 -7.53
CA ARG A 173 15.96 1.24 -7.38
C ARG A 173 16.60 1.52 -8.73
N VAL A 174 16.41 0.66 -9.72
CA VAL A 174 16.84 0.89 -11.11
C VAL A 174 16.11 2.09 -11.72
N GLY A 175 14.80 2.21 -11.53
CA GLY A 175 14.01 3.37 -11.97
C GLY A 175 14.52 4.68 -11.38
N ILE A 176 14.83 4.69 -10.07
CA ILE A 176 15.42 5.85 -9.37
C ILE A 176 16.82 6.15 -9.93
N ALA A 177 17.69 5.12 -10.11
CA ALA A 177 19.01 5.29 -10.71
C ALA A 177 18.93 5.94 -12.10
N THR A 178 18.00 5.45 -12.93
CA THR A 178 17.76 5.97 -14.29
C THR A 178 17.30 7.43 -14.26
N ALA A 179 16.38 7.78 -13.36
CA ALA A 179 15.90 9.16 -13.19
C ALA A 179 16.97 10.11 -12.69
N LEU A 180 17.94 9.62 -11.90
CA LEU A 180 19.06 10.38 -11.35
C LEU A 180 20.30 10.44 -12.26
N ALA A 181 20.33 9.65 -13.32
CA ALA A 181 21.51 9.52 -14.19
C ALA A 181 21.99 10.85 -14.77
N SER A 182 21.07 11.75 -15.11
CA SER A 182 21.40 13.09 -15.62
C SER A 182 21.61 14.13 -14.53
N GLU A 183 21.66 13.75 -13.24
CA GLU A 183 21.80 14.66 -12.09
C GLU A 183 20.76 15.80 -12.13
N PRO A 184 19.45 15.46 -12.06
CA PRO A 184 18.40 16.45 -12.13
C PRO A 184 18.37 17.33 -10.88
N GLU A 185 17.80 18.54 -11.01
CA GLU A 185 17.56 19.45 -9.89
C GLU A 185 16.24 19.18 -9.19
N LEU A 186 15.27 18.60 -9.93
CA LEU A 186 13.95 18.21 -9.43
C LEU A 186 13.65 16.75 -9.78
N LEU A 187 13.20 15.98 -8.79
CA LEU A 187 12.73 14.61 -8.98
C LEU A 187 11.22 14.53 -8.72
N LEU A 188 10.47 14.13 -9.72
CA LEU A 188 9.04 13.86 -9.62
C LEU A 188 8.85 12.37 -9.30
N LEU A 189 8.18 12.07 -8.20
CA LEU A 189 7.97 10.73 -7.66
C LEU A 189 6.46 10.46 -7.65
N ASP A 190 5.95 9.72 -8.64
CA ASP A 190 4.53 9.37 -8.71
C ASP A 190 4.32 7.98 -8.07
N GLU A 191 3.90 7.97 -6.81
CA GLU A 191 3.69 6.77 -5.99
C GLU A 191 4.89 5.79 -5.99
N PRO A 192 6.10 6.22 -5.64
CA PRO A 192 7.33 5.44 -5.86
C PRO A 192 7.44 4.18 -5.00
N THR A 193 6.59 3.99 -4.02
CA THR A 193 6.61 2.85 -3.08
C THR A 193 5.41 1.92 -3.21
N THR A 194 4.46 2.22 -4.12
CA THR A 194 3.29 1.38 -4.34
C THR A 194 3.70 -0.03 -4.75
N ALA A 195 3.05 -1.04 -4.17
CA ALA A 195 3.34 -2.47 -4.35
C ALA A 195 4.72 -2.95 -3.85
N LEU A 196 5.37 -2.18 -2.97
CA LEU A 196 6.55 -2.62 -2.24
C LEU A 196 6.16 -3.07 -0.83
N ASP A 197 6.96 -4.00 -0.28
CA ASP A 197 6.82 -4.34 1.14
C ASP A 197 7.32 -3.22 2.03
N VAL A 198 6.81 -3.18 3.26
CA VAL A 198 7.10 -2.14 4.25
C VAL A 198 8.60 -1.94 4.50
N THR A 199 9.39 -3.03 4.52
CA THR A 199 10.86 -2.95 4.72
C THR A 199 11.58 -2.36 3.51
N VAL A 200 11.18 -2.73 2.29
CA VAL A 200 11.71 -2.15 1.04
C VAL A 200 11.28 -0.69 0.88
N GLU A 201 10.01 -0.39 1.23
CA GLU A 201 9.48 0.97 1.26
C GLU A 201 10.32 1.86 2.18
N ALA A 202 10.58 1.41 3.43
CA ALA A 202 11.40 2.14 4.38
C ALA A 202 12.80 2.44 3.82
N GLN A 203 13.44 1.45 3.19
CA GLN A 203 14.76 1.62 2.57
C GLN A 203 14.77 2.58 1.38
N ILE A 204 13.71 2.60 0.56
CA ILE A 204 13.57 3.57 -0.53
C ILE A 204 13.40 4.99 0.03
N LEU A 205 12.64 5.16 1.11
CA LEU A 205 12.47 6.45 1.77
C LEU A 205 13.78 6.95 2.37
N ASP A 206 14.55 6.07 3.04
CA ASP A 206 15.89 6.40 3.56
C ASP A 206 16.85 6.79 2.44
N LEU A 207 16.81 6.06 1.32
CA LEU A 207 17.60 6.37 0.13
C LEU A 207 17.26 7.75 -0.43
N LEU A 208 15.97 8.06 -0.59
CA LEU A 208 15.50 9.36 -1.11
C LEU A 208 15.91 10.51 -0.19
N ASP A 209 15.78 10.33 1.14
CA ASP A 209 16.22 11.34 2.11
C ASP A 209 17.75 11.55 2.08
N GLY A 210 18.51 10.48 1.98
CA GLY A 210 19.97 10.53 1.80
C GLY A 210 20.39 11.27 0.51
N LEU A 211 19.71 10.99 -0.60
CA LEU A 211 19.94 11.67 -1.89
C LEU A 211 19.58 13.16 -1.82
N ARG A 212 18.49 13.50 -1.14
CA ARG A 212 18.13 14.90 -0.89
C ARG A 212 19.23 15.62 -0.12
N ALA A 213 19.67 15.04 0.99
CA ALA A 213 20.67 15.65 1.86
C ALA A 213 22.04 15.80 1.16
N SER A 214 22.47 14.79 0.40
CA SER A 214 23.79 14.78 -0.25
C SER A 214 23.86 15.59 -1.54
N ARG A 215 22.76 15.72 -2.29
CA ARG A 215 22.73 16.37 -3.61
C ARG A 215 21.95 17.67 -3.66
N GLY A 216 21.29 18.09 -2.57
CA GLY A 216 20.39 19.24 -2.56
C GLY A 216 19.19 19.09 -3.51
N LEU A 217 18.74 17.86 -3.73
CA LEU A 217 17.72 17.50 -4.71
C LEU A 217 16.33 17.95 -4.23
N ALA A 218 15.63 18.75 -5.04
CA ALA A 218 14.23 19.07 -4.80
C ALA A 218 13.33 17.91 -5.25
N MET A 219 12.22 17.67 -4.54
CA MET A 219 11.31 16.55 -4.86
C MET A 219 9.84 16.95 -4.81
N LEU A 220 9.06 16.40 -5.74
CA LEU A 220 7.59 16.32 -5.65
C LEU A 220 7.21 14.86 -5.43
N LEU A 221 6.69 14.55 -4.25
CA LEU A 221 6.23 13.21 -3.90
C LEU A 221 4.71 13.12 -4.00
N VAL A 222 4.22 12.37 -4.94
CA VAL A 222 2.80 11.98 -5.00
C VAL A 222 2.61 10.67 -4.24
N SER A 223 1.69 10.66 -3.30
CA SER A 223 1.36 9.45 -2.54
C SER A 223 -0.09 9.47 -2.07
N HIS A 224 -0.68 8.32 -1.91
CA HIS A 224 -1.95 8.13 -1.18
C HIS A 224 -1.71 7.77 0.29
N ASN A 225 -0.46 7.44 0.68
CA ASN A 225 -0.08 7.13 2.05
C ASN A 225 0.42 8.39 2.78
N LEU A 226 -0.40 8.92 3.71
CA LEU A 226 -0.10 10.14 4.46
C LEU A 226 1.13 9.98 5.37
N ALA A 227 1.38 8.79 5.90
CA ALA A 227 2.50 8.55 6.79
C ALA A 227 3.87 8.63 6.07
N ILE A 228 3.91 8.23 4.79
CA ILE A 228 5.10 8.41 3.93
C ILE A 228 5.38 9.89 3.72
N VAL A 229 4.32 10.68 3.47
CA VAL A 229 4.45 12.14 3.27
C VAL A 229 4.87 12.83 4.56
N ASP A 230 4.34 12.42 5.72
CA ASP A 230 4.76 12.96 7.02
C ASP A 230 6.23 12.69 7.31
N ARG A 231 6.72 11.52 6.89
CA ARG A 231 8.12 11.13 7.08
C ARG A 231 9.11 11.89 6.19
N LEU A 232 8.77 12.14 4.91
CA LEU A 232 9.73 12.62 3.91
C LEU A 232 9.56 14.10 3.54
N CYS A 233 8.33 14.63 3.58
CA CYS A 233 8.02 15.94 3.00
C CYS A 233 8.10 17.08 4.01
N ASP A 234 8.64 18.22 3.58
CA ASP A 234 8.68 19.46 4.37
C ASP A 234 7.31 20.15 4.36
N ARG A 235 6.65 20.13 3.21
CA ARG A 235 5.30 20.70 2.99
C ARG A 235 4.40 19.69 2.30
N VAL A 236 3.11 19.86 2.47
CA VAL A 236 2.09 19.01 1.84
C VAL A 236 0.99 19.85 1.21
N ALA A 237 0.48 19.41 0.05
CA ALA A 237 -0.74 19.89 -0.55
C ALA A 237 -1.73 18.71 -0.67
N VAL A 238 -2.89 18.86 -0.07
CA VAL A 238 -3.98 17.87 -0.08
C VAL A 238 -4.91 18.20 -1.25
N LEU A 239 -4.97 17.31 -2.24
CA LEU A 239 -5.75 17.50 -3.46
C LEU A 239 -7.08 16.75 -3.39
N TYR A 240 -8.18 17.43 -3.65
CA TYR A 240 -9.53 16.86 -3.74
C TYR A 240 -10.24 17.33 -4.99
N ALA A 241 -10.70 16.39 -5.81
CA ALA A 241 -11.49 16.69 -7.03
C ALA A 241 -10.87 17.82 -7.89
N GLY A 242 -9.57 17.73 -8.15
CA GLY A 242 -8.83 18.67 -8.99
C GLY A 242 -8.42 19.98 -8.33
N ARG A 243 -8.76 20.24 -7.06
CA ARG A 243 -8.42 21.48 -6.34
C ARG A 243 -7.59 21.20 -5.09
N VAL A 244 -6.72 22.14 -4.71
CA VAL A 244 -6.04 22.10 -3.42
C VAL A 244 -7.08 22.40 -2.33
N ALA A 245 -7.32 21.42 -1.47
CA ALA A 245 -8.22 21.51 -0.32
C ALA A 245 -7.51 22.13 0.89
N GLU A 246 -6.25 21.73 1.12
CA GLU A 246 -5.43 22.20 2.23
C GLU A 246 -3.95 22.13 1.86
N ALA A 247 -3.12 23.10 2.28
CA ALA A 247 -1.68 23.11 2.06
C ALA A 247 -0.94 23.83 3.20
N GLY A 248 0.25 23.35 3.54
CA GLY A 248 1.06 23.95 4.59
C GLY A 248 2.31 23.13 4.89
N ALA A 249 3.01 23.47 5.98
CA ALA A 249 4.02 22.59 6.55
C ALA A 249 3.38 21.25 6.92
N THR A 250 4.05 20.15 6.65
CA THR A 250 3.48 18.80 6.82
C THR A 250 3.00 18.57 8.25
N ALA A 251 3.80 19.02 9.23
CA ALA A 251 3.44 18.95 10.64
C ALA A 251 2.15 19.72 10.97
N ASP A 252 1.99 20.94 10.43
CA ASP A 252 0.79 21.75 10.73
C ASP A 252 -0.46 21.14 10.13
N VAL A 253 -0.38 20.60 8.88
CA VAL A 253 -1.52 20.01 8.18
C VAL A 253 -1.97 18.71 8.84
N PHE A 254 -1.05 17.87 9.33
CA PHE A 254 -1.39 16.58 9.90
C PHE A 254 -1.68 16.62 11.41
N ASP A 255 -1.01 17.48 12.16
CA ASP A 255 -1.29 17.63 13.58
C ASP A 255 -2.52 18.53 13.86
N ARG A 256 -2.77 19.51 12.99
CA ARG A 256 -3.86 20.50 13.13
C ARG A 256 -4.62 20.72 11.83
N PRO A 257 -5.24 19.67 11.25
CA PRO A 257 -5.94 19.76 9.98
C PRO A 257 -7.10 20.76 10.06
N ARG A 258 -7.18 21.66 9.06
CA ARG A 258 -8.18 22.71 8.94
C ARG A 258 -9.30 22.36 7.99
N HIS A 259 -9.03 21.55 6.94
CA HIS A 259 -10.05 21.16 5.99
C HIS A 259 -10.74 19.85 6.42
N PRO A 260 -12.09 19.75 6.36
CA PRO A 260 -12.81 18.53 6.70
C PRO A 260 -12.33 17.28 5.96
N TYR A 261 -11.91 17.39 4.72
CA TYR A 261 -11.39 16.27 3.95
C TYR A 261 -10.10 15.69 4.53
N THR A 262 -9.16 16.56 4.91
CA THR A 262 -7.90 16.13 5.57
C THR A 262 -8.19 15.43 6.89
N LYS A 263 -9.13 15.96 7.70
CA LYS A 263 -9.59 15.31 8.94
C LYS A 263 -10.15 13.91 8.68
N GLY A 264 -10.99 13.78 7.64
CA GLY A 264 -11.57 12.49 7.26
C GLY A 264 -10.52 11.49 6.76
N LEU A 265 -9.51 11.93 5.99
CA LEU A 265 -8.41 11.09 5.55
C LEU A 265 -7.59 10.56 6.75
N LEU A 266 -7.24 11.42 7.70
CA LEU A 266 -6.50 11.04 8.90
C LEU A 266 -7.30 10.10 9.81
N ALA A 267 -8.62 10.29 9.92
CA ALA A 267 -9.51 9.44 10.68
C ALA A 267 -9.76 8.05 10.04
N ALA A 268 -9.52 7.92 8.75
CA ALA A 268 -9.67 6.67 8.00
C ALA A 268 -8.41 5.78 8.03
N LEU A 269 -7.27 6.28 8.53
CA LEU A 269 -6.01 5.53 8.59
C LEU A 269 -6.10 4.40 9.62
N PRO A 270 -5.74 3.15 9.26
CA PRO A 270 -5.49 2.10 10.22
C PRO A 270 -4.30 2.49 11.11
N ARG A 271 -4.53 2.61 12.39
CA ARG A 271 -3.50 3.00 13.36
C ARG A 271 -3.19 1.81 14.28
N PRO A 272 -1.96 1.26 14.26
CA PRO A 272 -1.59 0.14 15.11
C PRO A 272 -1.63 0.47 16.62
N ASP A 273 -1.40 1.75 16.99
CA ASP A 273 -1.50 2.28 18.35
C ASP A 273 -2.94 2.27 18.89
N LEU A 274 -3.93 2.27 18.00
CA LEU A 274 -5.36 2.14 18.30
C LEU A 274 -5.90 0.75 17.93
N ALA A 275 -5.05 -0.27 17.97
CA ALA A 275 -5.46 -1.64 17.67
C ALA A 275 -6.73 -2.01 18.43
N ARG A 276 -7.79 -2.39 17.70
CA ARG A 276 -9.14 -2.71 18.21
C ARG A 276 -9.96 -1.55 18.81
N ALA A 277 -9.50 -0.31 18.80
CA ALA A 277 -10.28 0.84 19.25
C ALA A 277 -11.40 1.21 18.26
N GLY A 278 -12.37 0.35 18.07
CA GLY A 278 -13.57 0.65 17.30
C GLY A 278 -13.43 0.45 15.78
N ARG A 279 -14.42 0.96 15.04
CA ARG A 279 -14.46 0.95 13.57
C ARG A 279 -13.65 2.11 13.00
N LEU A 280 -13.00 1.89 11.86
CA LEU A 280 -12.41 3.00 11.10
C LEU A 280 -13.51 3.96 10.64
N SER A 281 -13.18 5.24 10.55
CA SER A 281 -14.12 6.29 10.14
C SER A 281 -13.88 6.68 8.67
N PRO A 282 -14.40 5.93 7.69
CA PRO A 282 -14.21 6.24 6.28
C PRO A 282 -14.95 7.50 5.89
N ILE A 283 -14.47 8.17 4.84
CA ILE A 283 -15.21 9.25 4.21
C ILE A 283 -16.31 8.64 3.34
N ALA A 284 -17.56 8.86 3.73
CA ALA A 284 -18.72 8.32 3.01
C ALA A 284 -18.86 8.94 1.60
N GLY A 285 -19.53 8.22 0.69
CA GLY A 285 -19.86 8.71 -0.64
C GLY A 285 -18.75 8.52 -1.67
N ARG A 286 -18.86 9.17 -2.81
CA ARG A 286 -17.96 9.09 -3.97
C ARG A 286 -17.41 10.46 -4.32
N LEU A 287 -16.28 10.49 -5.04
CA LEU A 287 -15.79 11.69 -5.69
C LEU A 287 -16.88 12.29 -6.60
N PRO A 288 -17.01 13.62 -6.66
CA PRO A 288 -17.97 14.27 -7.54
C PRO A 288 -17.65 13.99 -9.02
N ASP A 289 -18.66 14.10 -9.87
CA ASP A 289 -18.44 14.01 -11.32
C ASP A 289 -17.67 15.25 -11.80
N LEU A 290 -16.43 15.06 -12.22
CA LEU A 290 -15.51 16.12 -12.65
C LEU A 290 -15.93 16.78 -13.99
N VAL A 291 -16.98 16.25 -14.65
CA VAL A 291 -17.61 16.90 -15.81
C VAL A 291 -18.63 17.97 -15.38
N ALA A 292 -19.32 17.73 -14.26
CA ALA A 292 -20.40 18.58 -13.73
C ALA A 292 -20.00 19.21 -12.38
N ILE A 293 -18.83 19.85 -12.32
CA ILE A 293 -18.36 20.51 -11.08
C ILE A 293 -19.22 21.73 -10.80
N ASN A 294 -19.78 21.80 -9.58
CA ASN A 294 -20.51 22.94 -9.07
C ASN A 294 -19.60 24.11 -8.69
N ALA A 295 -20.13 25.32 -8.65
CA ALA A 295 -19.36 26.50 -8.23
C ALA A 295 -18.94 26.49 -6.76
N GLY A 296 -19.61 25.71 -5.90
CA GLY A 296 -19.38 25.64 -4.47
C GLY A 296 -18.25 24.68 -4.08
N CYS A 297 -18.29 24.25 -2.82
CA CYS A 297 -17.34 23.29 -2.27
C CYS A 297 -17.53 21.88 -2.88
N ASN A 298 -16.51 21.37 -3.57
CA ASN A 298 -16.54 20.02 -4.19
C ASN A 298 -16.70 18.91 -3.15
N PHE A 299 -16.26 19.12 -1.91
CA PHE A 299 -16.36 18.14 -0.83
C PHE A 299 -17.73 18.14 -0.11
N ARG A 300 -18.58 19.15 -0.32
CA ARG A 300 -19.87 19.29 0.36
C ARG A 300 -20.71 18.02 0.43
N PRO A 301 -20.88 17.22 -0.65
CA PRO A 301 -21.72 16.02 -0.61
C PRO A 301 -21.21 14.93 0.33
N ARG A 302 -19.95 15.00 0.73
CA ARG A 302 -19.26 14.03 1.62
C ARG A 302 -18.85 14.63 2.96
N CYS A 303 -19.06 15.93 3.14
CA CYS A 303 -18.57 16.65 4.28
C CYS A 303 -19.51 16.47 5.48
N ALA A 304 -19.02 15.91 6.58
CA ALA A 304 -19.77 15.79 7.83
C ALA A 304 -20.05 17.15 8.49
N PHE A 305 -19.34 18.20 8.08
CA PHE A 305 -19.51 19.58 8.58
C PHE A 305 -20.21 20.49 7.54
N ALA A 306 -20.89 19.93 6.54
CA ALA A 306 -21.57 20.74 5.52
C ALA A 306 -22.62 21.67 6.15
N SER A 307 -22.65 22.92 5.67
CA SER A 307 -23.58 23.97 6.15
C SER A 307 -24.00 24.89 5.02
N THR A 308 -24.88 25.83 5.32
CA THR A 308 -25.20 26.98 4.44
C THR A 308 -23.90 27.74 4.13
N GLY A 309 -23.74 28.19 2.87
CA GLY A 309 -22.50 28.81 2.40
C GLY A 309 -21.51 27.86 1.70
N CYS A 310 -21.64 26.54 1.87
CA CYS A 310 -20.84 25.58 1.10
C CYS A 310 -21.24 25.52 -0.39
N GLU A 311 -22.38 26.08 -0.78
CA GLU A 311 -22.80 26.26 -2.18
C GLU A 311 -22.04 27.36 -2.90
N GLN A 312 -21.46 28.30 -2.15
CA GLN A 312 -20.70 29.41 -2.70
C GLN A 312 -19.24 28.96 -2.98
N PRO A 313 -18.55 29.64 -3.90
CA PRO A 313 -17.13 29.44 -4.12
C PRO A 313 -16.35 29.56 -2.80
N GLN A 314 -15.51 28.58 -2.50
CA GLN A 314 -14.73 28.57 -1.27
C GLN A 314 -13.38 29.22 -1.52
N PRO A 315 -13.03 30.31 -0.82
CA PRO A 315 -11.70 30.90 -0.91
C PRO A 315 -10.68 30.01 -0.20
N LEU A 316 -9.43 30.13 -0.60
CA LEU A 316 -8.30 29.59 0.15
C LEU A 316 -8.02 30.54 1.32
N VAL A 317 -8.16 30.08 2.55
CA VAL A 317 -8.03 30.89 3.78
C VAL A 317 -6.77 30.48 4.54
N GLY A 318 -6.02 31.46 5.02
CA GLY A 318 -4.76 31.27 5.77
C GLY A 318 -3.57 31.84 5.01
N HIS A 319 -2.40 31.80 5.64
CA HIS A 319 -1.14 32.28 5.04
C HIS A 319 -0.18 31.09 4.83
N ASP A 320 0.57 30.66 5.82
CA ASP A 320 1.50 29.51 5.71
C ASP A 320 0.81 28.15 5.71
N HIS A 321 -0.35 28.08 6.36
CA HIS A 321 -1.23 26.93 6.40
C HIS A 321 -2.60 27.34 5.86
N THR A 322 -2.90 26.97 4.63
CA THR A 322 -4.09 27.37 3.89
C THR A 322 -5.09 26.23 3.77
N ALA A 323 -6.38 26.55 3.83
CA ALA A 323 -7.45 25.58 3.58
C ALA A 323 -8.60 26.22 2.80
N ARG A 324 -9.19 25.46 1.85
CA ARG A 324 -10.30 25.90 1.00
C ARG A 324 -11.65 25.59 1.68
N CYS A 325 -11.89 26.23 2.82
CA CYS A 325 -13.12 26.09 3.59
C CYS A 325 -13.42 27.37 4.37
N HIS A 326 -14.64 27.89 4.27
CA HIS A 326 -15.05 29.10 5.01
C HIS A 326 -15.18 28.85 6.52
N ARG A 327 -15.31 27.59 6.96
CA ARG A 327 -15.52 27.22 8.37
C ARG A 327 -14.25 26.80 9.12
N THR A 328 -13.07 27.06 8.56
CA THR A 328 -11.79 26.64 9.16
C THR A 328 -11.66 27.00 10.64
N GLY A 329 -12.10 28.21 11.04
CA GLY A 329 -12.05 28.67 12.44
C GLY A 329 -13.01 27.91 13.36
N GLU A 330 -14.23 27.61 12.89
CA GLU A 330 -15.27 26.94 13.68
C GLU A 330 -14.96 25.46 13.93
N ILE A 331 -14.37 24.80 12.92
CA ILE A 331 -14.08 23.38 12.99
C ILE A 331 -12.63 23.07 13.43
N ALA A 332 -11.84 24.11 13.70
CA ALA A 332 -10.51 23.92 14.30
C ALA A 332 -10.65 23.15 15.62
N GLY A 333 -9.83 22.12 15.83
CA GLY A 333 -9.91 21.27 17.03
C GLY A 333 -11.11 20.31 17.11
N VAL A 334 -12.13 20.44 16.24
CA VAL A 334 -13.23 19.48 16.20
C VAL A 334 -12.78 18.24 15.44
N PRO A 335 -12.79 17.04 16.05
CA PRO A 335 -12.42 15.81 15.36
C PRO A 335 -13.42 15.49 14.24
N TRP A 336 -12.98 14.70 13.26
CA TRP A 336 -13.89 14.12 12.27
C TRP A 336 -14.92 13.25 13.00
N PRO A 337 -16.22 13.42 12.75
CA PRO A 337 -17.23 12.63 13.43
C PRO A 337 -16.98 11.16 13.13
N THR A 338 -16.55 10.45 14.14
CA THR A 338 -16.57 8.99 14.12
C THR A 338 -18.03 8.61 14.17
N GLY A 339 -18.49 7.83 13.20
CA GLY A 339 -19.81 7.19 13.27
C GLY A 339 -19.76 6.17 14.40
N VAL A 340 -19.75 6.70 15.63
CA VAL A 340 -19.83 5.91 16.85
C VAL A 340 -21.27 5.45 16.95
N VAL A 341 -21.55 4.26 16.40
CA VAL A 341 -22.38 3.38 17.17
C VAL A 341 -21.49 2.98 18.33
N SER A 342 -21.70 3.65 19.45
CA SER A 342 -21.14 3.30 20.74
C SER A 342 -21.73 1.95 21.16
N ASP A 343 -21.21 0.88 20.66
CA ASP A 343 -21.30 -0.42 21.30
C ASP A 343 -20.13 -0.56 22.29
N ALA A 344 -20.08 0.40 23.24
CA ALA A 344 -19.27 0.25 24.45
C ALA A 344 -19.76 -0.87 25.37
N SER A 345 -20.70 -1.71 24.91
CA SER A 345 -21.30 -2.81 25.66
C SER A 345 -21.43 -4.13 24.91
N ALA A 346 -20.81 -4.28 23.72
CA ALA A 346 -20.60 -5.63 23.24
C ALA A 346 -19.53 -6.27 24.14
N PRO A 347 -19.85 -7.32 24.92
CA PRO A 347 -18.82 -8.05 25.63
C PRO A 347 -17.81 -8.49 24.59
N VAL A 348 -16.54 -8.16 24.80
CA VAL A 348 -15.43 -8.82 24.12
C VAL A 348 -15.71 -10.30 24.32
N ALA A 349 -16.18 -10.97 23.28
CA ALA A 349 -16.38 -12.39 23.32
C ALA A 349 -15.02 -12.96 23.75
N SER A 350 -15.01 -13.60 24.91
CA SER A 350 -13.82 -14.27 25.42
C SER A 350 -13.30 -15.14 24.29
N PRO A 351 -11.99 -15.19 24.05
CA PRO A 351 -11.43 -16.04 23.01
C PRO A 351 -12.03 -17.44 23.18
N PRO A 352 -12.51 -18.08 22.12
CA PRO A 352 -13.10 -19.41 22.20
C PRO A 352 -12.02 -20.41 22.58
N GLU A 353 -11.78 -20.58 23.88
CA GLU A 353 -10.66 -21.36 24.43
C GLU A 353 -10.73 -22.86 24.14
N LEU A 354 -11.77 -23.37 23.52
CA LEU A 354 -11.97 -24.82 23.35
C LEU A 354 -12.65 -25.24 22.01
N GLN A 355 -12.73 -24.34 21.02
CA GLN A 355 -13.30 -24.79 19.75
C GLN A 355 -12.28 -25.52 18.89
N GLU A 356 -12.67 -26.68 18.32
CA GLU A 356 -11.85 -27.37 17.33
C GLU A 356 -11.56 -26.45 16.13
N PRO A 357 -10.33 -26.49 15.59
CA PRO A 357 -9.97 -25.66 14.45
C PRO A 357 -10.81 -26.02 13.21
N LEU A 358 -11.36 -25.01 12.53
CA LEU A 358 -12.02 -25.18 11.24
C LEU A 358 -11.01 -25.56 10.16
N VAL A 359 -9.85 -24.91 10.16
CA VAL A 359 -8.74 -25.20 9.24
C VAL A 359 -7.51 -25.51 10.06
N GLN A 360 -6.86 -26.65 9.80
CA GLN A 360 -5.60 -27.06 10.44
C GLN A 360 -4.58 -27.44 9.37
N ALA A 361 -3.52 -26.67 9.28
CA ALA A 361 -2.34 -26.96 8.47
C ALA A 361 -1.24 -27.54 9.36
N THR A 362 -0.62 -28.64 8.96
CA THR A 362 0.46 -29.27 9.69
C THR A 362 1.63 -29.59 8.76
N ALA A 363 2.79 -29.02 9.01
CA ALA A 363 4.05 -29.24 8.30
C ALA A 363 3.94 -29.07 6.77
N LEU A 364 3.11 -28.11 6.29
CA LEU A 364 2.96 -27.88 4.86
C LEU A 364 4.25 -27.35 4.25
N SER A 365 4.70 -28.01 3.17
CA SER A 365 5.85 -27.54 2.38
C SER A 365 5.55 -27.56 0.90
N ARG A 366 6.15 -26.60 0.15
CA ARG A 366 6.04 -26.51 -1.30
C ARG A 366 7.28 -25.94 -1.93
N ARG A 367 7.84 -26.68 -2.90
CA ARG A 367 8.97 -26.27 -3.74
C ARG A 367 8.52 -26.05 -5.17
N PHE A 368 8.92 -24.95 -5.77
CA PHE A 368 8.75 -24.67 -7.20
C PHE A 368 10.05 -24.99 -7.93
N VAL A 369 10.00 -25.92 -8.88
CA VAL A 369 11.16 -26.26 -9.72
C VAL A 369 11.31 -25.20 -10.80
N THR A 370 12.45 -24.50 -10.81
CA THR A 370 12.85 -23.57 -11.85
C THR A 370 13.77 -24.32 -12.82
N GLY A 371 13.24 -24.73 -13.97
CA GLY A 371 14.04 -25.41 -15.02
C GLY A 371 13.17 -25.78 -16.22
N GLY A 372 13.74 -25.74 -17.43
CA GLY A 372 13.10 -26.16 -18.66
C GLY A 372 12.88 -27.68 -18.69
N LEU A 373 12.13 -28.17 -19.70
CA LEU A 373 11.91 -29.59 -19.95
C LEU A 373 13.23 -30.40 -20.06
N LEU A 374 14.29 -29.78 -20.58
CA LEU A 374 15.63 -30.37 -20.71
C LEU A 374 16.36 -30.54 -19.35
N ASP A 375 16.17 -29.60 -18.42
CA ASP A 375 16.76 -29.72 -17.08
C ASP A 375 16.08 -30.81 -16.26
N ARG A 376 14.78 -31.05 -16.49
CA ARG A 376 14.02 -32.17 -15.91
C ARG A 376 14.46 -33.53 -16.44
N LEU A 377 14.80 -33.62 -17.73
CA LEU A 377 15.26 -34.88 -18.38
C LEU A 377 16.70 -35.25 -17.99
N LEU A 378 17.53 -34.26 -17.65
CA LEU A 378 18.94 -34.44 -17.31
C LEU A 378 19.20 -34.59 -15.80
N ASP A 379 18.12 -34.70 -15.01
CA ASP A 379 18.16 -34.83 -13.54
C ASP A 379 19.07 -33.80 -12.84
N ARG A 380 19.23 -32.62 -13.47
CA ARG A 380 19.91 -31.45 -12.87
C ARG A 380 18.97 -30.74 -11.90
N THR A 381 18.39 -31.49 -10.97
CA THR A 381 17.34 -31.07 -10.03
C THR A 381 17.87 -30.29 -8.82
N GLY A 382 18.98 -29.57 -8.95
CA GLY A 382 19.54 -28.75 -7.87
C GLY A 382 18.90 -27.38 -7.66
N GLY A 383 17.93 -26.93 -8.51
CA GLY A 383 17.51 -25.53 -8.57
C GLY A 383 16.02 -25.29 -8.40
N GLY A 384 15.40 -25.65 -7.28
CA GLY A 384 14.01 -25.27 -6.97
C GLY A 384 13.92 -24.26 -5.81
N VAL A 385 13.03 -23.28 -5.90
CA VAL A 385 12.74 -22.35 -4.81
C VAL A 385 11.76 -22.99 -3.83
N LEU A 386 12.17 -23.16 -2.57
CA LEU A 386 11.31 -23.62 -1.48
C LEU A 386 10.46 -22.41 -1.03
N ALA A 387 9.22 -22.36 -1.51
CA ALA A 387 8.32 -21.22 -1.26
C ALA A 387 7.60 -21.32 0.08
N VAL A 388 7.38 -22.54 0.58
CA VAL A 388 6.77 -22.83 1.89
C VAL A 388 7.53 -23.98 2.51
N SER A 389 7.94 -23.83 3.76
CA SER A 389 8.77 -24.78 4.50
C SER A 389 8.19 -25.01 5.90
N ASP A 390 7.67 -26.21 6.15
CA ASP A 390 7.20 -26.67 7.46
C ASP A 390 6.20 -25.72 8.14
N VAL A 391 5.24 -25.20 7.37
CA VAL A 391 4.25 -24.27 7.88
C VAL A 391 3.13 -25.00 8.59
N SER A 392 2.93 -24.64 9.87
CA SER A 392 1.89 -25.22 10.73
C SER A 392 1.18 -24.12 11.50
N PHE A 393 -0.14 -24.00 11.30
CA PHE A 393 -1.04 -23.13 12.08
C PHE A 393 -2.49 -23.59 11.92
N ALA A 394 -3.37 -23.01 12.73
CA ALA A 394 -4.79 -23.33 12.70
C ALA A 394 -5.63 -22.04 12.61
N VAL A 395 -6.86 -22.16 12.07
CA VAL A 395 -7.88 -21.10 12.05
C VAL A 395 -9.13 -21.65 12.68
N ARG A 396 -9.68 -20.97 13.68
CA ARG A 396 -10.92 -21.34 14.37
C ARG A 396 -12.16 -20.78 13.65
N PRO A 397 -13.35 -21.33 13.86
CA PRO A 397 -14.59 -20.75 13.34
C PRO A 397 -14.75 -19.27 13.76
N GLY A 398 -15.09 -18.40 12.82
CA GLY A 398 -15.27 -16.96 13.08
C GLY A 398 -14.00 -16.18 13.45
N GLU A 399 -12.82 -16.82 13.44
CA GLU A 399 -11.53 -16.18 13.72
C GLU A 399 -10.97 -15.50 12.47
N ILE A 400 -10.33 -14.34 12.65
CA ILE A 400 -9.51 -13.69 11.61
C ILE A 400 -8.04 -13.89 11.96
N VAL A 401 -7.36 -14.76 11.22
CA VAL A 401 -5.91 -14.94 11.32
C VAL A 401 -5.22 -14.06 10.28
N GLY A 402 -4.37 -13.13 10.74
CA GLY A 402 -3.53 -12.30 9.90
C GLY A 402 -2.24 -13.02 9.52
N LEU A 403 -1.89 -13.07 8.24
CA LEU A 403 -0.63 -13.62 7.76
C LEU A 403 0.23 -12.49 7.20
N VAL A 404 1.33 -12.17 7.88
CA VAL A 404 2.22 -11.04 7.54
C VAL A 404 3.62 -11.50 7.16
N GLY A 405 4.33 -10.66 6.41
CA GLY A 405 5.72 -10.86 6.00
C GLY A 405 6.03 -10.14 4.71
N GLU A 406 7.29 -10.09 4.32
CA GLU A 406 7.76 -9.47 3.08
C GLU A 406 7.17 -10.13 1.83
N SER A 407 7.16 -9.40 0.71
CA SER A 407 6.71 -9.91 -0.60
C SER A 407 7.60 -11.10 -1.03
N GLY A 408 6.97 -12.14 -1.58
CA GLY A 408 7.71 -13.34 -1.95
C GLY A 408 8.05 -14.29 -0.80
N CYS A 409 7.70 -14.01 0.47
CA CYS A 409 7.95 -14.93 1.58
C CYS A 409 7.02 -16.16 1.61
N GLY A 410 6.08 -16.29 0.66
CA GLY A 410 5.22 -17.48 0.53
C GLY A 410 3.78 -17.33 0.99
N LYS A 411 3.32 -16.17 1.46
CA LYS A 411 1.94 -15.93 1.98
C LYS A 411 0.84 -16.39 1.03
N SER A 412 0.83 -15.87 -0.20
CA SER A 412 -0.18 -16.26 -1.21
C SER A 412 -0.07 -17.73 -1.59
N THR A 413 1.13 -18.32 -1.50
CA THR A 413 1.32 -19.76 -1.70
C THR A 413 0.64 -20.55 -0.59
N VAL A 414 0.78 -20.13 0.67
CA VAL A 414 0.07 -20.74 1.80
C VAL A 414 -1.44 -20.65 1.60
N GLY A 415 -1.98 -19.47 1.27
CA GLY A 415 -3.41 -19.31 0.99
C GLY A 415 -3.92 -20.28 -0.10
N ARG A 416 -3.15 -20.45 -1.17
CA ARG A 416 -3.50 -21.41 -2.25
C ARG A 416 -3.34 -22.86 -1.85
N LEU A 417 -2.40 -23.20 -0.97
CA LEU A 417 -2.25 -24.55 -0.40
C LEU A 417 -3.44 -24.91 0.49
N LEU A 418 -3.90 -23.99 1.35
CA LEU A 418 -5.07 -24.19 2.21
C LEU A 418 -6.36 -24.41 1.42
N LEU A 419 -6.47 -23.82 0.25
CA LEU A 419 -7.62 -24.02 -0.66
C LEU A 419 -7.42 -25.17 -1.65
N ARG A 420 -6.32 -25.93 -1.53
CA ARG A 420 -5.94 -26.98 -2.50
C ARG A 420 -5.96 -26.50 -3.96
N LEU A 421 -5.73 -25.20 -4.20
CA LEU A 421 -5.45 -24.67 -5.54
C LEU A 421 -4.02 -25.01 -5.99
N LEU A 422 -3.13 -25.23 -5.03
CA LEU A 422 -1.80 -25.81 -5.19
C LEU A 422 -1.70 -27.07 -4.33
N ARG A 423 -0.95 -28.07 -4.82
CA ARG A 423 -0.60 -29.26 -4.02
C ARG A 423 0.56 -28.95 -3.12
N SER A 424 0.54 -29.46 -1.89
CA SER A 424 1.71 -29.50 -1.01
C SER A 424 2.60 -30.67 -1.42
N ASP A 425 3.93 -30.53 -1.22
CA ASP A 425 4.85 -31.63 -1.40
C ASP A 425 4.87 -32.53 -0.16
N THR A 426 4.72 -31.91 1.04
CA THR A 426 4.60 -32.61 2.32
C THR A 426 3.55 -31.92 3.22
N GLY A 427 3.20 -32.57 4.32
CA GLY A 427 2.26 -32.07 5.31
C GLY A 427 0.81 -32.42 5.04
N THR A 428 -0.04 -32.12 6.00
CA THR A 428 -1.47 -32.45 5.97
C THR A 428 -2.33 -31.19 6.13
N LEU A 429 -3.53 -31.22 5.56
CA LEU A 429 -4.54 -30.18 5.70
C LEU A 429 -5.84 -30.82 6.16
N ARG A 430 -6.36 -30.38 7.31
CA ARG A 430 -7.67 -30.76 7.80
C ARG A 430 -8.64 -29.58 7.72
N PHE A 431 -9.86 -29.87 7.36
CA PHE A 431 -10.97 -28.90 7.34
C PHE A 431 -12.16 -29.49 8.10
N ASP A 432 -12.57 -28.82 9.17
CA ASP A 432 -13.65 -29.30 10.03
C ASP A 432 -13.38 -30.75 10.52
N GLY A 433 -12.16 -30.99 10.99
CA GLY A 433 -11.69 -32.31 11.46
C GLY A 433 -11.41 -33.34 10.36
N VAL A 434 -11.83 -33.10 9.10
CA VAL A 434 -11.66 -34.03 7.97
C VAL A 434 -10.38 -33.74 7.20
N ASP A 435 -9.60 -34.78 6.89
CA ASP A 435 -8.40 -34.64 6.05
C ASP A 435 -8.79 -34.31 4.60
N ILE A 436 -8.26 -33.21 4.08
CA ILE A 436 -8.47 -32.77 2.71
C ILE A 436 -7.33 -33.27 1.82
N GLY A 437 -7.62 -34.34 1.11
CA GLY A 437 -6.72 -34.92 0.15
C GLY A 437 -6.31 -33.98 -0.98
N GLU A 438 -5.47 -34.47 -1.91
CA GLU A 438 -4.97 -33.66 -3.03
C GLU A 438 -6.07 -33.19 -4.02
N ARG A 439 -7.18 -33.89 -4.08
CA ARG A 439 -8.33 -33.57 -4.94
C ARG A 439 -9.56 -33.30 -4.09
N PRO A 440 -9.72 -32.06 -3.63
CA PRO A 440 -10.86 -31.69 -2.79
C PRO A 440 -12.16 -31.85 -3.56
N ASP A 441 -13.20 -32.28 -2.86
CA ASP A 441 -14.55 -32.43 -3.39
C ASP A 441 -15.24 -31.06 -3.61
N LEU A 442 -16.44 -31.10 -4.15
CA LEU A 442 -17.22 -29.90 -4.43
C LEU A 442 -17.72 -29.27 -3.10
N ALA A 443 -17.93 -30.08 -2.05
CA ALA A 443 -18.40 -29.61 -0.75
C ALA A 443 -17.33 -28.74 -0.08
N PHE A 444 -16.08 -29.20 -0.04
CA PHE A 444 -14.96 -28.36 0.46
C PHE A 444 -14.82 -27.07 -0.36
N ARG A 445 -14.82 -27.16 -1.70
CA ARG A 445 -14.69 -25.98 -2.57
C ARG A 445 -15.79 -24.97 -2.41
N ARG A 446 -17.00 -25.40 -2.01
CA ARG A 446 -18.10 -24.49 -1.66
C ARG A 446 -17.83 -23.77 -0.36
N ARG A 447 -17.33 -24.48 0.67
CA ARG A 447 -17.12 -23.96 2.03
C ARG A 447 -15.86 -23.12 2.18
N ALA A 448 -14.85 -23.30 1.30
CA ALA A 448 -13.58 -22.59 1.34
C ALA A 448 -13.36 -21.79 0.03
N GLN A 449 -13.29 -20.47 0.13
CA GLN A 449 -13.23 -19.53 -1.00
C GLN A 449 -12.06 -18.55 -0.90
N ILE A 450 -11.81 -17.79 -1.98
CA ILE A 450 -10.74 -16.79 -2.05
C ILE A 450 -11.23 -15.46 -2.63
N VAL A 451 -10.78 -14.37 -2.04
CA VAL A 451 -10.79 -13.04 -2.65
C VAL A 451 -9.37 -12.71 -3.12
N PHE A 452 -9.20 -12.51 -4.42
CA PHE A 452 -7.91 -12.28 -5.04
C PHE A 452 -7.43 -10.84 -4.86
N GLN A 453 -6.12 -10.66 -4.90
CA GLN A 453 -5.41 -9.39 -4.74
C GLN A 453 -5.88 -8.32 -5.74
N ASN A 454 -5.95 -8.66 -7.04
CA ASN A 454 -6.30 -7.70 -8.09
C ASN A 454 -7.70 -8.00 -8.64
N PRO A 455 -8.69 -7.13 -8.38
CA PRO A 455 -10.04 -7.32 -8.88
C PRO A 455 -10.14 -7.19 -10.42
N ASP A 456 -9.27 -6.41 -11.06
CA ASP A 456 -9.27 -6.24 -12.52
C ASP A 456 -8.92 -7.52 -13.27
N THR A 457 -8.01 -8.32 -12.73
CA THR A 457 -7.65 -9.63 -13.32
C THR A 457 -8.62 -10.74 -12.92
N SER A 458 -9.33 -10.57 -11.81
CA SER A 458 -10.23 -11.60 -11.28
C SER A 458 -11.67 -11.49 -11.79
N LEU A 459 -12.09 -10.32 -12.29
CA LEU A 459 -13.41 -10.08 -12.86
C LEU A 459 -13.33 -10.05 -14.39
N ASN A 460 -14.18 -10.79 -15.08
CA ASN A 460 -14.21 -10.79 -16.54
C ASN A 460 -14.75 -9.44 -17.06
N PRO A 461 -13.95 -8.61 -17.76
CA PRO A 461 -14.36 -7.27 -18.18
C PRO A 461 -15.49 -7.25 -19.21
N ARG A 462 -15.77 -8.40 -19.88
CA ARG A 462 -16.82 -8.54 -20.89
C ARG A 462 -18.15 -9.05 -20.33
N GLN A 463 -18.24 -9.28 -19.02
CA GLN A 463 -19.45 -9.76 -18.34
C GLN A 463 -20.01 -8.69 -17.41
N THR A 464 -21.33 -8.62 -17.29
CA THR A 464 -21.97 -7.78 -16.29
C THR A 464 -21.74 -8.36 -14.90
N ILE A 465 -21.83 -7.50 -13.87
CA ILE A 465 -21.67 -7.90 -12.48
C ILE A 465 -22.68 -8.99 -12.10
N GLY A 466 -23.93 -8.88 -12.54
CA GLY A 466 -24.95 -9.91 -12.33
C GLY A 466 -24.57 -11.26 -12.93
N THR A 467 -23.94 -11.28 -14.13
CA THR A 467 -23.44 -12.51 -14.75
C THR A 467 -22.28 -13.11 -13.95
N ILE A 468 -21.36 -12.27 -13.46
CA ILE A 468 -20.22 -12.69 -12.62
C ILE A 468 -20.72 -13.33 -11.33
N LEU A 469 -21.68 -12.72 -10.63
CA LEU A 469 -22.26 -13.25 -9.38
C LEU A 469 -23.12 -14.50 -9.59
N ARG A 470 -23.78 -14.62 -10.73
CA ARG A 470 -24.57 -15.82 -11.10
C ARG A 470 -23.72 -17.06 -11.26
N ARG A 471 -22.47 -16.92 -11.74
CA ARG A 471 -21.59 -18.04 -12.04
C ARG A 471 -21.34 -18.99 -10.86
N PRO A 472 -20.90 -18.56 -9.69
CA PRO A 472 -20.72 -19.44 -8.52
C PRO A 472 -22.04 -20.09 -8.08
N LEU A 473 -23.16 -19.34 -8.07
CA LEU A 473 -24.48 -19.90 -7.75
C LEU A 473 -24.83 -21.09 -8.67
N ARG A 474 -24.58 -20.94 -9.96
CA ARG A 474 -24.81 -22.01 -10.94
C ARG A 474 -23.85 -23.18 -10.74
N SER A 475 -22.55 -22.90 -10.57
CA SER A 475 -21.51 -23.95 -10.50
C SER A 475 -21.65 -24.85 -9.29
N PHE A 476 -22.20 -24.33 -8.19
CA PHE A 476 -22.43 -25.07 -6.95
C PHE A 476 -23.90 -25.51 -6.73
N GLY A 477 -24.75 -25.41 -7.76
CA GLY A 477 -26.15 -25.85 -7.69
C GLY A 477 -27.01 -25.02 -6.72
N LEU A 478 -26.63 -23.75 -6.47
CA LEU A 478 -27.31 -22.85 -5.54
C LEU A 478 -28.35 -21.94 -6.23
N MET A 479 -28.57 -22.12 -7.53
CA MET A 479 -29.58 -21.36 -8.26
C MET A 479 -30.98 -21.73 -7.77
N ARG A 480 -31.77 -20.69 -7.47
CA ARG A 480 -33.19 -20.80 -7.12
C ARG A 480 -34.03 -20.06 -8.17
N ASP A 481 -35.34 -20.23 -8.13
CA ASP A 481 -36.28 -19.58 -9.08
C ASP A 481 -36.12 -18.05 -9.11
N ASP A 482 -35.73 -17.43 -7.99
CA ASP A 482 -35.47 -15.99 -7.88
C ASP A 482 -33.96 -15.68 -7.79
N THR A 483 -33.18 -16.05 -8.78
CA THR A 483 -31.74 -15.76 -8.87
C THR A 483 -31.46 -14.25 -8.91
N ALA A 484 -32.35 -13.43 -9.46
CA ALA A 484 -32.18 -11.98 -9.51
C ALA A 484 -32.21 -11.37 -8.11
N ARG A 485 -33.09 -11.86 -7.25
CA ARG A 485 -33.19 -11.44 -5.84
C ARG A 485 -31.95 -11.85 -5.05
N GLU A 486 -31.41 -13.05 -5.28
CA GLU A 486 -30.17 -13.48 -4.61
C GLU A 486 -28.96 -12.63 -5.04
N ILE A 487 -28.87 -12.23 -6.34
CA ILE A 487 -27.84 -11.30 -6.82
C ILE A 487 -28.01 -9.92 -6.15
N ALA A 488 -29.24 -9.41 -6.06
CA ALA A 488 -29.51 -8.15 -5.37
C ALA A 488 -29.08 -8.22 -3.90
N ARG A 489 -29.43 -9.30 -3.19
CA ARG A 489 -29.01 -9.56 -1.81
C ARG A 489 -27.49 -9.59 -1.64
N LEU A 490 -26.77 -10.25 -2.56
CA LEU A 490 -25.31 -10.31 -2.53
C LEU A 490 -24.68 -8.91 -2.73
N LEU A 491 -25.27 -8.06 -3.57
CA LEU A 491 -24.81 -6.69 -3.75
C LEU A 491 -25.09 -5.84 -2.51
N GLU A 492 -26.27 -5.95 -1.92
CA GLU A 492 -26.64 -5.26 -0.68
C GLU A 492 -25.73 -5.67 0.48
N LEU A 493 -25.40 -6.97 0.61
CA LEU A 493 -24.49 -7.50 1.62
C LEU A 493 -23.11 -6.83 1.57
N VAL A 494 -22.63 -6.47 0.37
CA VAL A 494 -21.37 -5.72 0.20
C VAL A 494 -21.61 -4.21 0.04
N ARG A 495 -22.77 -3.72 0.43
CA ARG A 495 -23.16 -2.30 0.42
C ARG A 495 -23.05 -1.67 -0.97
N LEU A 496 -23.46 -2.42 -2.01
CA LEU A 496 -23.61 -1.93 -3.38
C LEU A 496 -25.10 -1.93 -3.78
N PRO A 497 -25.55 -0.90 -4.53
CA PRO A 497 -26.91 -0.87 -5.04
C PRO A 497 -27.22 -2.06 -5.95
N PRO A 498 -28.42 -2.68 -5.89
CA PRO A 498 -28.83 -3.77 -6.79
C PRO A 498 -28.70 -3.44 -8.29
N ALA A 499 -28.89 -2.17 -8.68
CA ALA A 499 -28.74 -1.70 -10.05
C ALA A 499 -27.31 -1.90 -10.63
N PHE A 500 -26.32 -2.26 -9.78
CA PHE A 500 -24.99 -2.59 -10.25
C PHE A 500 -24.92 -3.93 -10.98
N ALA A 501 -25.93 -4.77 -10.85
CA ALA A 501 -26.01 -6.05 -11.56
C ALA A 501 -25.83 -5.88 -13.10
N ASP A 502 -26.34 -4.76 -13.65
CA ASP A 502 -26.30 -4.50 -15.09
C ASP A 502 -25.02 -3.78 -15.56
N ARG A 503 -24.15 -3.36 -14.62
CA ARG A 503 -22.89 -2.69 -14.95
C ARG A 503 -21.80 -3.68 -15.31
N PHE A 504 -20.81 -3.18 -16.07
CA PHE A 504 -19.57 -3.89 -16.35
C PHE A 504 -18.46 -3.48 -15.39
N PRO A 505 -17.42 -4.32 -15.16
CA PRO A 505 -16.32 -4.00 -14.26
C PRO A 505 -15.63 -2.65 -14.54
N HIS A 506 -15.45 -2.27 -15.81
CA HIS A 506 -14.81 -1.00 -16.19
C HIS A 506 -15.62 0.26 -15.79
N GLN A 507 -16.88 0.10 -15.40
CA GLN A 507 -17.76 1.19 -14.93
C GLN A 507 -17.71 1.36 -13.41
N LEU A 508 -16.92 0.55 -12.72
CA LEU A 508 -16.78 0.53 -11.26
C LEU A 508 -15.40 1.09 -10.83
N SER A 509 -15.37 1.75 -9.67
CA SER A 509 -14.13 2.11 -9.00
C SER A 509 -13.39 0.87 -8.46
N GLY A 510 -12.10 0.99 -8.12
CA GLY A 510 -11.31 -0.10 -7.56
C GLY A 510 -11.95 -0.74 -6.33
N GLY A 511 -12.40 0.06 -5.38
CA GLY A 511 -13.08 -0.43 -4.17
C GLY A 511 -14.44 -1.06 -4.44
N GLU A 512 -15.18 -0.62 -5.46
CA GLU A 512 -16.43 -1.27 -5.87
C GLU A 512 -16.18 -2.61 -6.54
N LYS A 513 -15.16 -2.72 -7.41
CA LYS A 513 -14.70 -3.99 -7.98
C LYS A 513 -14.29 -4.97 -6.88
N GLN A 514 -13.56 -4.49 -5.86
CA GLN A 514 -13.15 -5.32 -4.73
C GLN A 514 -14.36 -5.87 -3.96
N ARG A 515 -15.36 -5.02 -3.68
CA ARG A 515 -16.61 -5.46 -3.04
C ARG A 515 -17.39 -6.47 -3.89
N VAL A 516 -17.39 -6.34 -5.21
CA VAL A 516 -17.94 -7.35 -6.12
C VAL A 516 -17.14 -8.66 -6.01
N GLY A 517 -15.82 -8.60 -5.90
CA GLY A 517 -14.96 -9.77 -5.65
C GLY A 517 -15.31 -10.50 -4.35
N ILE A 518 -15.57 -9.73 -3.27
CA ILE A 518 -16.04 -10.26 -1.98
C ILE A 518 -17.44 -10.88 -2.14
N ALA A 519 -18.39 -10.19 -2.78
CA ALA A 519 -19.75 -10.71 -3.02
C ALA A 519 -19.72 -12.03 -3.82
N ARG A 520 -18.83 -12.15 -4.81
CA ARG A 520 -18.64 -13.38 -5.58
C ARG A 520 -18.16 -14.55 -4.72
N ALA A 521 -17.22 -14.32 -3.80
CA ALA A 521 -16.75 -15.34 -2.88
C ALA A 521 -17.84 -15.75 -1.88
N LEU A 522 -18.64 -14.79 -1.39
CA LEU A 522 -19.74 -15.03 -0.44
C LEU A 522 -20.95 -15.70 -1.09
N ALA A 523 -21.07 -15.73 -2.43
CA ALA A 523 -22.21 -16.34 -3.13
C ALA A 523 -22.39 -17.82 -2.79
N THR A 524 -21.31 -18.52 -2.42
CA THR A 524 -21.35 -19.93 -2.02
C THR A 524 -21.69 -20.14 -0.55
N ARG A 525 -21.79 -19.06 0.25
CA ARG A 525 -21.91 -19.07 1.71
C ARG A 525 -20.79 -19.88 2.36
N PRO A 526 -19.54 -19.44 2.21
CA PRO A 526 -18.36 -20.15 2.71
C PRO A 526 -18.27 -20.06 4.23
N ASP A 527 -17.63 -21.06 4.85
CA ASP A 527 -17.25 -21.03 6.27
C ASP A 527 -15.84 -20.42 6.43
N PHE A 528 -15.01 -20.52 5.41
CA PHE A 528 -13.63 -20.04 5.39
C PHE A 528 -13.32 -19.22 4.14
N LEU A 529 -12.68 -18.09 4.33
CA LEU A 529 -12.30 -17.17 3.24
C LEU A 529 -10.84 -16.76 3.33
N VAL A 530 -10.08 -16.99 2.27
CA VAL A 530 -8.73 -16.43 2.11
C VAL A 530 -8.85 -15.06 1.44
N CYS A 531 -8.37 -14.02 2.12
CA CYS A 531 -8.27 -12.66 1.62
C CYS A 531 -6.81 -12.37 1.24
N ASP A 532 -6.45 -12.54 -0.04
CA ASP A 532 -5.07 -12.36 -0.51
C ASP A 532 -4.84 -10.90 -0.93
N GLU A 533 -4.18 -10.11 -0.07
CA GLU A 533 -3.87 -8.69 -0.27
C GLU A 533 -5.04 -7.82 -0.79
N THR A 534 -6.22 -8.06 -0.25
CA THR A 534 -7.49 -7.52 -0.77
C THR A 534 -7.64 -6.00 -0.66
N VAL A 535 -6.80 -5.31 0.10
CA VAL A 535 -6.87 -3.85 0.33
C VAL A 535 -5.62 -3.09 -0.06
N SER A 536 -4.55 -3.76 -0.50
CA SER A 536 -3.23 -3.16 -0.75
C SER A 536 -3.20 -2.10 -1.86
N ALA A 537 -4.11 -2.20 -2.85
CA ALA A 537 -4.21 -1.28 -3.98
C ALA A 537 -5.32 -0.23 -3.83
N LEU A 538 -5.89 -0.09 -2.62
CA LEU A 538 -7.01 0.82 -2.36
C LEU A 538 -6.54 2.07 -1.62
N ASP A 539 -7.17 3.21 -1.95
CA ASP A 539 -6.99 4.44 -1.16
C ASP A 539 -7.43 4.22 0.28
N VAL A 540 -6.83 4.95 1.22
CA VAL A 540 -7.04 4.85 2.67
C VAL A 540 -8.53 4.86 3.05
N SER A 541 -9.32 5.76 2.50
CA SER A 541 -10.76 5.89 2.79
C SER A 541 -11.54 4.67 2.29
N VAL A 542 -11.21 4.16 1.09
CA VAL A 542 -11.84 2.96 0.51
C VAL A 542 -11.40 1.69 1.25
N GLN A 543 -10.13 1.61 1.64
CA GLN A 543 -9.58 0.55 2.47
C GLN A 543 -10.35 0.42 3.79
N ALA A 544 -10.60 1.54 4.48
CA ALA A 544 -11.39 1.58 5.71
C ALA A 544 -12.81 1.01 5.52
N VAL A 545 -13.47 1.34 4.39
CA VAL A 545 -14.80 0.78 4.05
C VAL A 545 -14.76 -0.73 3.92
N VAL A 546 -13.74 -1.28 3.21
CA VAL A 546 -13.61 -2.73 2.97
C VAL A 546 -13.25 -3.48 4.26
N LEU A 547 -12.35 -2.92 5.09
CA LEU A 547 -12.00 -3.52 6.38
C LEU A 547 -13.19 -3.59 7.34
N ASN A 548 -13.95 -2.50 7.45
CA ASN A 548 -15.20 -2.50 8.24
C ASN A 548 -16.22 -3.51 7.70
N LEU A 549 -16.36 -3.58 6.37
CA LEU A 549 -17.26 -4.55 5.73
C LEU A 549 -16.87 -6.01 6.07
N LEU A 550 -15.58 -6.35 6.00
CA LEU A 550 -15.11 -7.71 6.33
C LEU A 550 -15.36 -8.07 7.80
N ARG A 551 -15.22 -7.11 8.73
CA ARG A 551 -15.58 -7.30 10.15
C ARG A 551 -17.07 -7.55 10.32
N ASP A 552 -17.92 -6.72 9.69
CA ASP A 552 -19.39 -6.91 9.74
C ASP A 552 -19.80 -8.28 9.21
N LEU A 553 -19.22 -8.70 8.08
CA LEU A 553 -19.48 -10.01 7.47
C LEU A 553 -19.04 -11.18 8.37
N ARG A 554 -17.92 -11.02 9.11
CA ARG A 554 -17.52 -12.01 10.12
C ARG A 554 -18.57 -12.09 11.23
N ASP A 555 -18.97 -10.93 11.77
CA ASP A 555 -19.90 -10.87 12.90
C ASP A 555 -21.30 -11.34 12.52
N GLU A 556 -21.77 -11.05 11.29
CA GLU A 556 -23.08 -11.43 10.79
C GLU A 556 -23.16 -12.88 10.29
N LEU A 557 -22.11 -13.39 9.65
CA LEU A 557 -22.12 -14.68 8.95
C LEU A 557 -21.28 -15.76 9.65
N GLY A 558 -20.47 -15.42 10.64
CA GLY A 558 -19.57 -16.36 11.33
C GLY A 558 -18.42 -16.88 10.45
N VAL A 559 -18.09 -16.22 9.35
CA VAL A 559 -17.04 -16.65 8.42
C VAL A 559 -15.66 -16.47 9.04
N ALA A 560 -14.83 -17.50 9.00
CA ALA A 560 -13.43 -17.43 9.39
C ALA A 560 -12.55 -16.92 8.25
N TYR A 561 -11.51 -16.12 8.55
CA TYR A 561 -10.62 -15.56 7.54
C TYR A 561 -9.17 -15.94 7.74
N LEU A 562 -8.46 -16.22 6.64
CA LEU A 562 -7.02 -15.98 6.54
C LEU A 562 -6.82 -14.66 5.79
N PHE A 563 -6.41 -13.62 6.50
CA PHE A 563 -6.19 -12.29 5.93
C PHE A 563 -4.69 -12.07 5.67
N ILE A 564 -4.30 -12.09 4.41
CA ILE A 564 -2.91 -11.91 3.96
C ILE A 564 -2.68 -10.43 3.66
N SER A 565 -1.66 -9.84 4.28
CA SER A 565 -1.21 -8.47 4.01
C SER A 565 0.29 -8.34 4.25
N HIS A 566 0.92 -7.36 3.61
CA HIS A 566 2.25 -6.90 3.94
C HIS A 566 2.21 -5.70 4.93
N ASP A 567 1.02 -5.11 5.14
CA ASP A 567 0.81 -3.99 6.07
C ASP A 567 0.35 -4.50 7.43
N ILE A 568 1.26 -4.41 8.41
CA ILE A 568 0.97 -4.85 9.79
C ILE A 568 -0.04 -3.93 10.49
N GLY A 569 -0.16 -2.66 10.07
CA GLY A 569 -1.17 -1.74 10.59
C GLY A 569 -2.59 -2.18 10.23
N VAL A 570 -2.77 -2.67 9.00
CA VAL A 570 -4.03 -3.27 8.55
C VAL A 570 -4.35 -4.53 9.33
N ILE A 571 -3.35 -5.41 9.52
CA ILE A 571 -3.52 -6.65 10.28
C ILE A 571 -3.85 -6.34 11.74
N ALA A 572 -3.17 -5.40 12.36
CA ALA A 572 -3.42 -4.98 13.74
C ALA A 572 -4.86 -4.52 13.96
N HIS A 573 -5.49 -3.95 12.92
CA HIS A 573 -6.86 -3.48 12.98
C HIS A 573 -7.90 -4.59 12.80
N ILE A 574 -7.68 -5.57 11.89
CA ILE A 574 -8.70 -6.54 11.50
C ILE A 574 -8.55 -7.91 12.18
N ALA A 575 -7.33 -8.37 12.43
CA ALA A 575 -7.05 -9.73 12.88
C ALA A 575 -7.24 -9.93 14.39
N ASP A 576 -7.54 -11.17 14.77
CA ASP A 576 -7.57 -11.64 16.17
C ASP A 576 -6.20 -12.19 16.57
N ARG A 577 -5.58 -12.94 15.65
CA ARG A 577 -4.25 -13.55 15.81
C ARG A 577 -3.39 -13.30 14.58
N VAL A 578 -2.07 -13.25 14.75
CA VAL A 578 -1.09 -12.97 13.70
C VAL A 578 -0.12 -14.13 13.59
N VAL A 579 0.19 -14.51 12.35
CA VAL A 579 1.26 -15.43 11.97
C VAL A 579 2.27 -14.65 11.12
N VAL A 580 3.50 -14.57 11.56
CA VAL A 580 4.59 -13.85 10.88
C VAL A 580 5.42 -14.85 10.08
N MET A 581 5.54 -14.63 8.77
CA MET A 581 6.30 -15.48 7.86
C MET A 581 7.55 -14.79 7.32
N TYR A 582 8.65 -15.51 7.30
CA TYR A 582 9.89 -15.12 6.65
C TYR A 582 10.45 -16.26 5.81
N ARG A 583 10.72 -15.98 4.51
CA ARG A 583 11.32 -16.96 3.56
C ARG A 583 10.71 -18.37 3.60
N GLY A 584 9.39 -18.45 3.62
CA GLY A 584 8.64 -19.71 3.57
C GLY A 584 8.34 -20.33 4.92
N SER A 585 8.92 -19.85 6.02
CA SER A 585 8.75 -20.40 7.36
C SER A 585 7.98 -19.46 8.27
N VAL A 586 7.24 -20.01 9.24
CA VAL A 586 6.65 -19.23 10.34
C VAL A 586 7.73 -18.97 11.39
N VAL A 587 7.89 -17.69 11.77
CA VAL A 587 8.90 -17.28 12.75
C VAL A 587 8.31 -16.81 14.08
N GLU A 588 7.05 -16.35 14.07
CA GLU A 588 6.32 -15.91 15.26
C GLU A 588 4.82 -16.07 15.05
N GLU A 589 4.08 -16.40 16.08
CA GLU A 589 2.62 -16.34 16.10
C GLU A 589 2.09 -16.04 17.49
N GLY A 590 0.94 -15.35 17.55
CA GLY A 590 0.30 -14.96 18.80
C GLY A 590 -0.92 -14.09 18.57
N SER A 591 -1.56 -13.63 19.65
CA SER A 591 -2.59 -12.60 19.52
C SER A 591 -1.99 -11.32 18.91
N VAL A 592 -2.82 -10.51 18.26
CA VAL A 592 -2.38 -9.18 17.74
C VAL A 592 -1.68 -8.39 18.83
N ARG A 593 -2.22 -8.42 20.06
CA ARG A 593 -1.67 -7.68 21.20
C ARG A 593 -0.26 -8.16 21.56
N ASP A 594 -0.02 -9.46 21.53
CA ASP A 594 1.25 -10.04 21.95
C ASP A 594 2.32 -9.83 20.88
N VAL A 595 1.99 -10.05 19.60
CA VAL A 595 2.93 -9.85 18.47
C VAL A 595 3.32 -8.38 18.29
N LEU A 596 2.48 -7.42 18.70
CA LEU A 596 2.77 -5.98 18.64
C LEU A 596 3.56 -5.46 19.86
N ARG A 597 3.89 -6.32 20.84
CA ARG A 597 4.62 -5.98 22.06
C ARG A 597 5.80 -6.93 22.30
N PRO A 598 6.85 -6.47 22.99
CA PRO A 598 7.91 -7.39 23.40
C PRO A 598 7.37 -8.53 24.28
N PRO A 599 7.95 -9.75 24.15
CA PRO A 599 9.08 -10.12 23.30
C PRO A 599 8.71 -10.27 21.83
N TYR A 600 9.55 -9.77 20.90
CA TYR A 600 9.39 -9.98 19.45
C TYR A 600 10.43 -10.93 18.90
N HIS A 601 10.09 -11.63 17.80
CA HIS A 601 11.12 -12.13 16.90
C HIS A 601 11.89 -10.94 16.28
N PRO A 602 13.23 -10.97 16.12
CA PRO A 602 13.97 -9.86 15.53
C PRO A 602 13.51 -9.42 14.13
N TYR A 603 12.88 -10.29 13.37
CA TYR A 603 12.24 -9.94 12.10
C TYR A 603 10.94 -9.16 12.31
N THR A 604 10.13 -9.51 13.30
CA THR A 604 8.93 -8.77 13.67
C THR A 604 9.27 -7.37 14.16
N GLU A 605 10.34 -7.24 14.97
CA GLU A 605 10.90 -5.95 15.37
C GLU A 605 11.24 -5.09 14.13
N LEU A 606 11.92 -5.67 13.14
CA LEU A 606 12.25 -4.99 11.88
C LEU A 606 10.99 -4.59 11.11
N LEU A 607 10.00 -5.46 10.98
CA LEU A 607 8.74 -5.14 10.31
C LEU A 607 8.04 -3.97 10.99
N LEU A 608 7.90 -4.01 12.31
CA LEU A 608 7.25 -2.96 13.10
C LEU A 608 7.99 -1.62 13.00
N SER A 609 9.32 -1.62 13.08
CA SER A 609 10.14 -0.41 12.97
C SER A 609 10.10 0.22 11.58
N SER A 610 9.82 -0.57 10.56
CA SER A 610 9.74 -0.14 9.16
C SER A 610 8.40 0.50 8.79
N VAL A 611 7.34 0.32 9.61
CA VAL A 611 6.01 0.89 9.32
C VAL A 611 6.05 2.42 9.42
N PRO A 612 5.73 3.15 8.34
CA PRO A 612 5.58 4.59 8.44
C PRO A 612 4.35 4.94 9.28
N MET A 613 4.50 5.87 10.21
CA MET A 613 3.42 6.34 11.09
C MET A 613 3.36 7.87 11.10
N ILE A 614 2.15 8.40 11.17
CA ILE A 614 1.94 9.83 11.41
C ILE A 614 2.57 10.21 12.76
N GLY A 615 3.36 11.27 12.78
CA GLY A 615 4.13 11.75 13.95
C GLY A 615 5.55 11.20 14.05
N LYS A 616 5.90 10.14 13.30
CA LYS A 616 7.31 9.71 13.14
C LYS A 616 7.91 10.42 11.92
N ARG A 617 8.60 11.50 12.22
CA ARG A 617 9.19 12.38 11.21
C ARG A 617 10.65 12.05 10.96
N ARG A 618 11.26 12.80 10.06
CA ARG A 618 12.68 12.68 9.69
C ARG A 618 13.58 12.74 10.95
N GLY A 619 14.48 11.77 11.06
CA GLY A 619 15.39 11.63 12.22
C GLY A 619 14.95 10.65 13.29
N ASP A 620 13.68 10.28 13.36
CA ASP A 620 13.14 9.33 14.36
C ASP A 620 13.27 7.85 13.93
N THR A 621 13.86 7.59 12.78
CA THR A 621 13.87 6.25 12.17
C THR A 621 15.16 5.50 12.48
N VAL A 622 15.01 4.23 12.89
CA VAL A 622 16.13 3.27 12.98
C VAL A 622 16.53 2.87 11.56
N ALA A 623 17.81 2.96 11.25
CA ALA A 623 18.34 2.56 9.94
C ALA A 623 17.96 1.11 9.63
N THR A 624 17.28 0.92 8.51
CA THR A 624 16.87 -0.42 8.06
C THR A 624 18.06 -1.15 7.46
N PRO A 625 18.44 -2.35 7.96
CA PRO A 625 19.57 -3.06 7.41
C PRO A 625 19.35 -3.40 5.93
N PRO A 626 20.41 -3.35 5.10
CA PRO A 626 20.30 -3.63 3.67
C PRO A 626 19.75 -5.03 3.43
N ILE A 627 18.90 -5.16 2.43
CA ILE A 627 18.44 -6.46 1.96
C ILE A 627 19.59 -7.10 1.19
N GLU A 628 20.29 -8.03 1.82
CA GLU A 628 21.13 -8.94 1.06
C GLU A 628 20.20 -9.85 0.25
N GLU A 629 20.13 -9.61 -1.05
CA GLU A 629 19.51 -10.54 -1.99
C GLU A 629 20.44 -11.76 -2.13
N ILE A 630 20.36 -12.66 -1.18
CA ILE A 630 21.05 -13.93 -1.28
C ILE A 630 20.15 -14.85 -2.11
N ASN A 631 20.40 -14.85 -3.42
CA ASN A 631 19.92 -15.87 -4.36
C ASN A 631 20.69 -17.19 -4.21
N ASP A 632 21.19 -17.51 -3.02
CA ASP A 632 21.74 -18.83 -2.76
C ASP A 632 20.59 -19.74 -2.30
N ALA A 633 20.11 -20.53 -3.27
CA ALA A 633 19.19 -21.65 -3.06
C ALA A 633 19.80 -22.79 -2.22
N THR A 634 20.93 -22.56 -1.58
CA THR A 634 21.53 -23.51 -0.63
C THR A 634 20.67 -23.49 0.64
N ALA A 635 20.09 -24.65 0.95
CA ALA A 635 19.39 -24.90 2.19
C ALA A 635 20.32 -24.50 3.36
N ARG A 636 20.00 -23.39 4.06
CA ARG A 636 20.72 -23.03 5.27
C ARG A 636 20.30 -23.98 6.38
N SER A 637 21.26 -24.55 7.09
CA SER A 637 21.00 -25.40 8.23
C SER A 637 20.50 -24.65 9.46
N GLY A 638 20.64 -23.31 9.48
CA GLY A 638 20.34 -22.45 10.61
C GLY A 638 19.07 -21.58 10.43
N CYS A 639 19.01 -20.47 11.15
CA CYS A 639 17.93 -19.49 11.10
C CYS A 639 17.93 -18.75 9.75
N GLU A 640 16.79 -18.71 9.07
CA GLU A 640 16.62 -18.04 7.76
C GLU A 640 16.89 -16.54 7.83
N PHE A 641 16.69 -15.93 9.02
CA PHE A 641 16.88 -14.48 9.25
C PHE A 641 18.31 -14.13 9.71
N ALA A 642 19.20 -15.11 9.96
CA ALA A 642 20.53 -14.89 10.54
C ALA A 642 21.38 -13.83 9.80
N GLY A 643 21.29 -13.75 8.46
CA GLY A 643 22.05 -12.80 7.65
C GLY A 643 21.63 -11.33 7.81
N ARG A 644 20.40 -11.07 8.30
CA ARG A 644 19.85 -9.71 8.52
C ARG A 644 19.60 -9.39 9.99
N CYS A 645 19.85 -10.36 10.88
CA CYS A 645 19.51 -10.26 12.29
C CYS A 645 20.51 -9.38 13.05
N ALA A 646 20.07 -8.21 13.51
CA ALA A 646 20.88 -7.35 14.37
C ALA A 646 21.13 -7.95 15.76
N ARG A 647 20.38 -8.99 16.15
CA ARG A 647 20.44 -9.66 17.46
C ARG A 647 21.06 -11.06 17.40
N LYS A 648 21.81 -11.36 16.35
CA LYS A 648 22.49 -12.65 16.16
C LYS A 648 23.45 -12.96 17.32
N ILE A 649 23.29 -14.14 17.95
CA ILE A 649 24.07 -14.54 19.13
C ILE A 649 25.29 -15.41 18.79
N GLY A 650 25.69 -15.51 17.54
CA GLY A 650 26.89 -16.27 17.11
C GLY A 650 26.59 -17.26 15.98
N SER A 651 27.49 -18.23 15.81
CA SER A 651 27.43 -19.25 14.74
C SER A 651 26.22 -20.18 14.85
N ILE A 652 25.68 -20.40 16.03
CA ILE A 652 24.49 -21.23 16.24
C ILE A 652 23.31 -20.78 15.37
N CYS A 653 23.14 -19.44 15.17
CA CYS A 653 22.12 -18.92 14.30
C CYS A 653 22.32 -19.28 12.81
N GLU A 654 23.53 -19.68 12.42
CA GLU A 654 23.85 -20.06 11.03
C GLU A 654 23.83 -21.57 10.83
N THR A 655 24.11 -22.36 11.90
CA THR A 655 24.35 -23.79 11.81
C THR A 655 23.19 -24.65 12.28
N GLU A 656 22.32 -24.13 13.16
CA GLU A 656 21.25 -24.91 13.77
C GLU A 656 19.89 -24.24 13.54
N PRO A 657 18.81 -25.01 13.30
CA PRO A 657 17.46 -24.45 13.19
C PRO A 657 17.02 -23.89 14.55
N PRO A 658 16.41 -22.69 14.57
CA PRO A 658 15.99 -22.07 15.83
C PRO A 658 14.84 -22.86 16.49
N PRO A 659 14.88 -23.03 17.82
CA PRO A 659 13.80 -23.69 18.56
C PRO A 659 12.58 -22.76 18.69
N TRP A 660 11.40 -23.36 18.79
CA TRP A 660 10.20 -22.66 19.24
C TRP A 660 10.29 -22.39 20.75
N ARG A 661 10.00 -21.17 21.15
CA ARG A 661 9.93 -20.72 22.55
C ARG A 661 8.53 -20.20 22.82
N GLN A 662 7.88 -20.75 23.86
CA GLN A 662 6.59 -20.27 24.33
C GLN A 662 6.81 -19.03 25.20
N ALA A 663 6.21 -17.90 24.82
CA ALA A 663 6.08 -16.72 25.66
C ALA A 663 4.80 -16.81 26.51
N ASP A 664 3.94 -15.81 26.49
CA ASP A 664 2.67 -15.84 27.25
C ASP A 664 1.54 -16.42 26.41
N GLY A 665 0.63 -17.19 27.03
CA GLY A 665 -0.55 -17.73 26.37
C GLY A 665 -0.23 -18.55 25.11
N GLU A 666 -0.80 -18.18 23.96
CA GLU A 666 -0.55 -18.79 22.65
C GLU A 666 0.62 -18.13 21.88
N HIS A 667 1.31 -17.14 22.45
CA HIS A 667 2.40 -16.44 21.81
C HIS A 667 3.66 -17.31 21.78
N ARG A 668 4.17 -17.64 20.60
CA ARG A 668 5.39 -18.41 20.40
C ARG A 668 6.31 -17.80 19.36
N ILE A 669 7.61 -17.88 19.62
CA ILE A 669 8.69 -17.25 18.85
C ILE A 669 9.71 -18.32 18.48
N ARG A 670 10.08 -18.40 17.20
CA ARG A 670 11.10 -19.34 16.69
C ARG A 670 12.46 -18.65 16.63
N CYS A 671 13.19 -18.61 17.75
CA CYS A 671 14.46 -17.87 17.85
C CYS A 671 15.45 -18.52 18.83
N HIS A 672 16.77 -18.39 18.54
CA HIS A 672 17.83 -18.78 19.47
C HIS A 672 17.99 -17.81 20.64
N VAL A 673 17.71 -16.52 20.42
CA VAL A 673 17.80 -15.49 21.47
C VAL A 673 16.84 -15.82 22.61
N PRO A 674 17.27 -15.78 23.88
CA PRO A 674 16.40 -16.03 25.02
C PRO A 674 15.25 -15.03 25.10
N LEU A 675 14.05 -15.48 25.52
CA LEU A 675 12.87 -14.61 25.65
C LEU A 675 13.10 -13.41 26.58
N ALA A 676 13.84 -13.61 27.69
CA ALA A 676 14.18 -12.52 28.61
C ALA A 676 14.96 -11.38 27.91
N THR A 677 15.83 -11.73 26.95
CA THR A 677 16.55 -10.72 26.16
C THR A 677 15.63 -10.04 25.16
N LEU A 678 14.72 -10.79 24.53
CA LEU A 678 13.73 -10.23 23.60
C LEU A 678 12.70 -9.35 24.33
N ALA A 679 12.34 -9.68 25.54
CA ALA A 679 11.44 -8.86 26.37
C ALA A 679 12.05 -7.50 26.79
N GLY A 680 13.39 -7.41 26.82
CA GLY A 680 14.11 -6.15 27.07
C GLY A 680 14.15 -5.18 25.88
N ILE A 681 13.55 -5.53 24.74
CA ILE A 681 13.46 -4.65 23.56
C ILE A 681 12.46 -3.52 23.89
N PRO A 682 12.78 -2.24 23.56
CA PRO A 682 11.81 -1.16 23.73
C PRO A 682 10.54 -1.42 22.92
N PRO A 683 9.35 -1.19 23.50
CA PRO A 683 8.12 -1.34 22.74
C PRO A 683 8.09 -0.34 21.57
N TRP A 684 7.73 -0.83 20.40
CA TRP A 684 7.60 0.01 19.20
C TRP A 684 6.49 1.07 19.34
N LEU A 685 5.38 0.70 20.03
CA LEU A 685 4.30 1.63 20.39
C LEU A 685 4.55 2.19 21.80
N PRO A 686 4.38 3.51 22.02
CA PRO A 686 4.45 4.08 23.36
C PRO A 686 3.40 3.43 24.28
N VAL A 687 3.81 3.06 25.49
CA VAL A 687 3.00 2.30 26.46
C VAL A 687 1.67 2.99 26.81
N HIS A 688 1.58 4.32 26.64
CA HIS A 688 0.38 5.11 26.93
C HIS A 688 -0.80 4.89 25.96
N ALA A 689 -0.57 4.35 24.77
CA ALA A 689 -1.64 4.16 23.77
C ALA A 689 -2.55 2.94 24.04
N VAL A 690 -2.23 2.09 25.02
CA VAL A 690 -2.94 0.79 25.22
C VAL A 690 -3.49 0.64 26.66
N ALA A 691 -3.16 1.53 27.57
CA ALA A 691 -3.57 1.43 28.99
C ALA A 691 -5.02 1.88 29.24
N ASP A 692 -5.58 2.81 28.46
CA ASP A 692 -6.86 3.44 28.76
C ASP A 692 -8.11 2.70 28.22
N ALA A 693 -7.93 1.59 27.51
CA ALA A 693 -9.07 0.78 27.07
C ALA A 693 -9.55 -0.30 28.08
N ALA A 694 -8.89 -0.41 29.25
CA ALA A 694 -9.19 -1.41 30.27
C ALA A 694 -9.65 -0.82 31.64
N GLY A 695 -9.83 0.49 31.73
CA GLY A 695 -10.19 1.16 32.98
C GLY A 695 -11.13 2.34 32.77
N GLY A 696 -12.39 2.08 32.41
CA GLY A 696 -13.45 3.07 32.37
C GLY A 696 -14.79 2.36 32.31
#